data_ec81c44b10ba6864a0450e949216dd02
#
_entry.id   ec81c44b10ba6864a0450e949216dd02
#
_cell.length_a   1.000
_cell.length_b   1.000
_cell.length_c   1.000
_cell.angle_alpha   90.00
_cell.angle_beta   90.00
_cell.angle_gamma   90.00
#
_symmetry.space_group_name_H-M   'P 1'
#
loop_
_entity.id
_entity.type
_entity.pdbx_description
1 polymer ?
#
loop_
_entity_poly.entity_id
_entity_poly.type
_entity_poly.pdbx_seq_one_letter_code
_entity_poly.pdbx_strand_id
1 'polypeptide(L)'
;MKDIEKYLKETVNIQTLLSEINSELPQLVAGLSGSGRNLLTNILFEELQKTIVVLTPNLLQATQVYEDISQMAPEVPLYIFPVEESVAAELAFSSPEYRSQRVETLDFLNSGKKGIVVIPAAGFKKILSPASIWETHCLDFSVGMELDMDSLPEKLVAMGYSRERMVASPGEFSIRGGIIDIYALNEENPLRMELFDTEIDTLRYFDAYTQKSVDSIETVRILPAHDTIFTKAEIVKQASAVEKKAEKAIKGIKNQEVKESMTRVFSELTDNMKRGELSKDPQLYTSLVYPEQPTILDYISEDALLIVDDYSRILEVERTIESESSEWKMSKVSEGVCLPSQDFSADIREVIKKSKQHRIYYALFHRGFGNMRFHGVYPFQYRTLNNFFSQMPQVKLEMERWLKQHMTVFVMVPSFERAEKVQRIFADFGVHSYIKGNDPFIENKVNILVGGMANGFELPQEKVVFVTEKELFNKVTKKQPHRQKMTNAERLKSYTELNPGDYVVHVNHGIGLYTGMETIEVGGVHQDYMSIAYQEGAKLFIPVTQIHLIQKYVSSDAKMPKMHKLGGTEWAKTKKKVASKIEDIADELIELYANRESEKGYAYQPDTPEQLEFENAFPYTETDDQLRSTAEIKADMESIKPMDRLLVGDVGYGKTEVAMRAIFKAVQEGKQAAFLVPTTILAQQHYESLTQRFEEYPFEIGLLSRFRTKKQQDETLAGIRKGTVDIVIGTHRILSKDVVFADLGLLVVDEEQRFGVK
;
A
#
# COMPACT_ATOMS: atom_id res chain seq x y z
N MET A 1 -8.80 22.16 -15.69
CA MET A 1 -9.79 22.28 -14.57
C MET A 1 -10.03 23.74 -14.18
N LYS A 2 -9.04 24.60 -14.00
CA LYS A 2 -9.18 25.97 -13.44
C LYS A 2 -10.28 26.85 -14.08
N ASP A 3 -10.44 26.81 -15.41
CA ASP A 3 -11.53 27.60 -16.07
C ASP A 3 -12.91 27.07 -15.73
N ILE A 4 -13.05 25.77 -15.53
CA ILE A 4 -14.33 25.13 -15.16
C ILE A 4 -14.66 25.46 -13.71
N GLU A 5 -13.69 25.39 -12.83
CA GLU A 5 -13.81 25.77 -11.42
C GLU A 5 -14.21 27.24 -11.31
N LYS A 6 -13.60 28.13 -12.11
CA LYS A 6 -13.97 29.53 -12.19
C LYS A 6 -15.42 29.72 -12.66
N TYR A 7 -15.85 28.97 -13.68
CA TYR A 7 -17.23 29.01 -14.16
C TYR A 7 -18.21 28.54 -13.10
N LEU A 8 -17.94 27.41 -12.45
CA LEU A 8 -18.79 26.87 -11.39
C LEU A 8 -18.86 27.79 -10.19
N LYS A 9 -17.78 28.46 -9.82
CA LYS A 9 -17.73 29.45 -8.76
C LYS A 9 -18.73 30.60 -8.98
N GLU A 10 -18.98 30.99 -10.23
CA GLU A 10 -19.92 32.05 -10.58
C GLU A 10 -21.38 31.61 -10.43
N THR A 11 -21.66 30.34 -10.17
CA THR A 11 -23.02 29.83 -9.93
C THR A 11 -23.56 30.29 -8.57
N VAL A 12 -24.86 30.54 -8.51
CA VAL A 12 -25.52 31.12 -7.32
C VAL A 12 -25.28 30.30 -6.06
N ASN A 13 -25.36 28.98 -6.15
CA ASN A 13 -25.18 28.09 -4.99
C ASN A 13 -23.80 28.17 -4.39
N ILE A 14 -22.78 28.16 -5.25
CA ILE A 14 -21.38 28.20 -4.79
C ILE A 14 -21.00 29.60 -4.30
N GLN A 15 -21.46 30.66 -4.99
CA GLN A 15 -21.25 32.02 -4.51
C GLN A 15 -21.88 32.26 -3.14
N THR A 16 -23.10 31.81 -2.93
CA THR A 16 -23.78 31.93 -1.65
C THR A 16 -23.02 31.17 -0.55
N LEU A 17 -22.62 29.92 -0.82
CA LEU A 17 -21.82 29.13 0.12
C LEU A 17 -20.52 29.86 0.50
N LEU A 18 -19.77 30.39 -0.49
CA LEU A 18 -18.52 31.10 -0.26
C LEU A 18 -18.70 32.39 0.53
N SER A 19 -19.76 33.16 0.25
CA SER A 19 -20.02 34.44 0.92
C SER A 19 -20.35 34.25 2.39
N GLU A 20 -20.92 33.11 2.77
CA GLU A 20 -21.37 32.80 4.12
C GLU A 20 -20.42 31.90 4.92
N ILE A 21 -19.27 31.57 4.37
CA ILE A 21 -18.34 30.58 4.95
C ILE A 21 -17.73 31.02 6.31
N ASN A 22 -17.76 32.29 6.63
CA ASN A 22 -17.27 32.81 7.90
C ASN A 22 -18.34 32.92 8.99
N SER A 23 -19.50 32.28 8.81
CA SER A 23 -20.58 32.27 9.80
C SER A 23 -20.20 31.49 11.07
N GLU A 24 -20.78 31.82 12.20
CA GLU A 24 -20.55 31.10 13.47
C GLU A 24 -21.05 29.65 13.46
N LEU A 25 -22.13 29.40 12.70
CA LEU A 25 -22.72 28.07 12.60
C LEU A 25 -22.18 27.31 11.38
N PRO A 26 -22.14 25.98 11.46
CA PRO A 26 -21.71 25.16 10.32
C PRO A 26 -22.67 25.27 9.14
N GLN A 27 -22.21 24.96 7.96
CA GLN A 27 -22.99 24.93 6.72
C GLN A 27 -23.28 23.50 6.30
N LEU A 28 -24.42 23.28 5.63
CA LEU A 28 -24.80 21.97 5.07
C LEU A 28 -24.92 22.04 3.55
N VAL A 29 -24.06 21.32 2.86
CA VAL A 29 -24.16 21.05 1.43
C VAL A 29 -24.91 19.74 1.24
N ALA A 30 -26.06 19.81 0.58
CA ALA A 30 -26.97 18.67 0.41
C ALA A 30 -27.04 18.27 -1.09
N GLY A 31 -27.14 16.96 -1.35
CA GLY A 31 -27.42 16.41 -2.67
C GLY A 31 -26.18 16.02 -3.49
N LEU A 32 -24.98 16.54 -3.22
CA LEU A 32 -23.76 16.14 -3.92
C LEU A 32 -23.28 14.73 -3.50
N SER A 33 -22.65 14.02 -4.45
CA SER A 33 -22.05 12.72 -4.21
C SER A 33 -20.75 12.54 -5.03
N GLY A 34 -19.91 11.58 -4.64
CA GLY A 34 -18.70 11.18 -5.38
C GLY A 34 -17.87 12.36 -5.87
N SER A 35 -17.45 12.31 -7.13
CA SER A 35 -16.59 13.34 -7.74
C SER A 35 -17.16 14.75 -7.69
N GLY A 36 -18.47 14.92 -7.56
CA GLY A 36 -19.10 16.25 -7.38
C GLY A 36 -18.74 16.90 -6.04
N ARG A 37 -18.62 16.11 -4.95
CA ARG A 37 -18.13 16.62 -3.65
C ARG A 37 -16.66 17.00 -3.73
N ASN A 38 -15.86 16.18 -4.40
CA ASN A 38 -14.42 16.38 -4.55
C ASN A 38 -14.12 17.62 -5.41
N LEU A 39 -14.91 17.85 -6.46
CA LEU A 39 -14.83 19.07 -7.28
C LEU A 39 -15.16 20.31 -6.44
N LEU A 40 -16.23 20.28 -5.63
CA LEU A 40 -16.56 21.40 -4.74
C LEU A 40 -15.45 21.64 -3.71
N THR A 41 -14.87 20.57 -3.14
CA THR A 41 -13.76 20.66 -2.20
C THR A 41 -12.55 21.36 -2.85
N ASN A 42 -12.25 21.03 -4.11
CA ASN A 42 -11.16 21.69 -4.84
C ASN A 42 -11.46 23.17 -5.12
N ILE A 43 -12.70 23.51 -5.50
CA ILE A 43 -13.13 24.91 -5.68
C ILE A 43 -12.98 25.69 -4.37
N LEU A 44 -13.38 25.10 -3.24
CA LEU A 44 -13.23 25.72 -1.92
C LEU A 44 -11.75 25.96 -1.57
N PHE A 45 -10.86 25.00 -1.90
CA PHE A 45 -9.44 25.16 -1.68
C PHE A 45 -8.84 26.31 -2.48
N GLU A 46 -9.11 26.34 -3.80
CA GLU A 46 -8.60 27.38 -4.69
C GLU A 46 -9.07 28.79 -4.30
N GLU A 47 -10.30 28.92 -3.78
CA GLU A 47 -10.86 30.20 -3.41
C GLU A 47 -10.43 30.69 -2.03
N LEU A 48 -10.42 29.80 -1.06
CA LEU A 48 -10.16 30.16 0.31
C LEU A 48 -8.66 30.25 0.62
N GLN A 49 -7.84 29.54 -0.14
CA GLN A 49 -6.40 29.46 0.08
C GLN A 49 -6.07 29.09 1.55
N LYS A 50 -6.88 28.17 2.11
CA LYS A 50 -6.75 27.62 3.44
C LYS A 50 -6.54 26.13 3.38
N THR A 51 -5.97 25.54 4.43
CA THR A 51 -5.93 24.09 4.55
C THR A 51 -7.36 23.56 4.68
N ILE A 52 -7.69 22.56 3.86
CA ILE A 52 -8.98 21.85 3.92
C ILE A 52 -8.75 20.45 4.46
N VAL A 53 -9.49 20.09 5.48
CA VAL A 53 -9.49 18.75 6.05
C VAL A 53 -10.79 18.06 5.70
N VAL A 54 -10.72 16.91 5.02
CA VAL A 54 -11.90 16.11 4.64
C VAL A 54 -11.98 14.89 5.55
N LEU A 55 -12.93 14.90 6.47
CA LEU A 55 -13.21 13.77 7.36
C LEU A 55 -14.18 12.81 6.67
N THR A 56 -13.74 11.58 6.41
CA THR A 56 -14.51 10.52 5.73
C THR A 56 -14.91 9.39 6.70
N PRO A 57 -15.97 8.62 6.41
CA PRO A 57 -16.42 7.53 7.28
C PRO A 57 -15.39 6.43 7.51
N ASN A 58 -14.63 6.02 6.49
CA ASN A 58 -13.70 4.92 6.55
C ASN A 58 -12.49 5.13 5.63
N LEU A 59 -11.48 4.25 5.76
CA LEU A 59 -10.23 4.32 5.00
C LEU A 59 -10.46 4.13 3.49
N LEU A 60 -11.36 3.24 3.08
CA LEU A 60 -11.69 3.03 1.67
C LEU A 60 -12.21 4.32 1.03
N GLN A 61 -13.12 5.01 1.68
CA GLN A 61 -13.65 6.30 1.18
C GLN A 61 -12.59 7.40 1.22
N ALA A 62 -11.73 7.42 2.25
CA ALA A 62 -10.59 8.34 2.30
C ALA A 62 -9.68 8.16 1.08
N THR A 63 -9.34 6.91 0.76
CA THR A 63 -8.51 6.57 -0.41
C THR A 63 -9.20 6.98 -1.72
N GLN A 64 -10.50 6.72 -1.86
CA GLN A 64 -11.26 7.13 -3.06
C GLN A 64 -11.29 8.65 -3.24
N VAL A 65 -11.50 9.41 -2.17
CA VAL A 65 -11.47 10.89 -2.20
C VAL A 65 -10.07 11.39 -2.57
N TYR A 66 -9.04 10.82 -1.95
CA TYR A 66 -7.64 11.14 -2.23
C TYR A 66 -7.28 10.88 -3.70
N GLU A 67 -7.59 9.68 -4.22
CA GLU A 67 -7.34 9.32 -5.61
C GLU A 67 -8.09 10.23 -6.60
N ASP A 68 -9.34 10.54 -6.33
CA ASP A 68 -10.18 11.37 -7.21
C ASP A 68 -9.66 12.82 -7.27
N ILE A 69 -9.36 13.42 -6.12
CA ILE A 69 -8.76 14.78 -6.06
C ILE A 69 -7.39 14.80 -6.75
N SER A 70 -6.56 13.78 -6.53
CA SER A 70 -5.23 13.71 -7.16
C SER A 70 -5.29 13.67 -8.68
N GLN A 71 -6.34 13.07 -9.25
CA GLN A 71 -6.57 13.05 -10.70
C GLN A 71 -7.15 14.37 -11.23
N MET A 72 -8.04 15.02 -10.47
CA MET A 72 -8.65 16.28 -10.85
C MET A 72 -7.68 17.45 -10.81
N ALA A 73 -6.85 17.51 -9.77
CA ALA A 73 -5.99 18.63 -9.42
C ALA A 73 -4.60 18.16 -8.96
N PRO A 74 -3.77 17.62 -9.87
CA PRO A 74 -2.47 17.04 -9.52
C PRO A 74 -1.46 18.06 -8.96
N GLU A 75 -1.70 19.36 -9.17
CA GLU A 75 -0.88 20.44 -8.63
C GLU A 75 -1.21 20.85 -7.19
N VAL A 76 -2.34 20.40 -6.65
CA VAL A 76 -2.76 20.72 -5.28
C VAL A 76 -2.00 19.85 -4.28
N PRO A 77 -1.35 20.44 -3.25
CA PRO A 77 -0.77 19.65 -2.18
C PRO A 77 -1.84 18.82 -1.48
N LEU A 78 -1.76 17.51 -1.63
CA LEU A 78 -2.78 16.56 -1.18
C LEU A 78 -2.14 15.47 -0.32
N TYR A 79 -2.69 15.28 0.87
CA TYR A 79 -2.20 14.31 1.86
C TYR A 79 -3.33 13.42 2.36
N ILE A 80 -2.98 12.24 2.83
CA ILE A 80 -3.90 11.30 3.47
C ILE A 80 -3.32 10.83 4.81
N PHE A 81 -4.16 10.72 5.84
CA PHE A 81 -3.79 10.19 7.15
C PHE A 81 -4.46 8.82 7.37
N PRO A 82 -3.93 7.74 6.77
CA PRO A 82 -4.59 6.43 6.77
C PRO A 82 -4.45 5.75 8.13
N VAL A 83 -5.57 5.25 8.66
CA VAL A 83 -5.63 4.45 9.88
C VAL A 83 -6.63 3.32 9.68
N GLU A 84 -6.24 2.11 10.07
CA GLU A 84 -7.13 0.94 10.03
C GLU A 84 -8.29 1.08 11.02
N GLU A 85 -9.48 0.62 10.64
CA GLU A 85 -10.65 0.70 11.51
C GLU A 85 -10.52 -0.22 12.73
N SER A 86 -9.92 -1.40 12.56
CA SER A 86 -9.69 -2.33 13.65
C SER A 86 -8.49 -1.93 14.50
N VAL A 87 -8.70 -1.66 15.78
CA VAL A 87 -7.63 -1.36 16.74
C VAL A 87 -6.60 -2.48 16.80
N ALA A 88 -7.04 -3.73 16.72
CA ALA A 88 -6.16 -4.90 16.72
C ALA A 88 -5.26 -4.93 15.47
N ALA A 89 -5.80 -4.63 14.30
CA ALA A 89 -5.04 -4.57 13.05
C ALA A 89 -4.05 -3.40 13.05
N GLU A 90 -4.48 -2.22 13.48
CA GLU A 90 -3.62 -1.03 13.55
C GLU A 90 -2.42 -1.22 14.47
N LEU A 91 -2.62 -1.85 15.63
CA LEU A 91 -1.54 -2.12 16.59
C LEU A 91 -0.61 -3.28 16.16
N ALA A 92 -1.15 -4.28 15.46
CA ALA A 92 -0.38 -5.46 15.07
C ALA A 92 0.37 -5.29 13.74
N PHE A 93 -0.22 -4.59 12.76
CA PHE A 93 0.22 -4.63 11.36
C PHE A 93 0.16 -3.27 10.65
N SER A 94 0.39 -2.16 11.35
CA SER A 94 0.46 -0.86 10.66
C SER A 94 1.54 -0.89 9.56
N SER A 95 1.12 -0.78 8.30
CA SER A 95 2.06 -0.86 7.17
C SER A 95 3.08 0.29 7.22
N PRO A 96 4.33 0.07 6.78
CA PRO A 96 5.33 1.14 6.69
C PRO A 96 4.84 2.32 5.84
N GLU A 97 4.09 2.04 4.77
CA GLU A 97 3.53 3.07 3.89
C GLU A 97 2.50 3.94 4.61
N TYR A 98 1.59 3.35 5.37
CA TYR A 98 0.62 4.12 6.16
C TYR A 98 1.32 4.97 7.22
N ARG A 99 2.38 4.45 7.85
CA ARG A 99 3.20 5.22 8.78
C ARG A 99 3.89 6.40 8.10
N SER A 100 4.49 6.20 6.93
CA SER A 100 5.10 7.27 6.13
C SER A 100 4.08 8.36 5.80
N GLN A 101 2.91 7.98 5.24
CA GLN A 101 1.85 8.92 4.90
C GLN A 101 1.35 9.71 6.12
N ARG A 102 1.23 9.06 7.28
CA ARG A 102 0.83 9.76 8.52
C ARG A 102 1.86 10.77 8.98
N VAL A 103 3.12 10.36 8.99
CA VAL A 103 4.25 11.22 9.39
C VAL A 103 4.36 12.42 8.44
N GLU A 104 4.28 12.21 7.12
CA GLU A 104 4.27 13.28 6.13
C GLU A 104 3.08 14.23 6.31
N THR A 105 1.90 13.68 6.61
CA THR A 105 0.69 14.48 6.87
C THR A 105 0.85 15.34 8.12
N LEU A 106 1.42 14.81 9.21
CA LEU A 106 1.65 15.58 10.45
C LEU A 106 2.68 16.68 10.23
N ASP A 107 3.77 16.41 9.50
CA ASP A 107 4.77 17.43 9.16
C ASP A 107 4.17 18.52 8.27
N PHE A 108 3.37 18.12 7.25
CA PHE A 108 2.65 19.08 6.43
C PHE A 108 1.73 20.00 7.27
N LEU A 109 0.91 19.43 8.14
CA LEU A 109 0.00 20.22 9.01
C LEU A 109 0.76 21.18 9.92
N ASN A 110 1.89 20.73 10.44
CA ASN A 110 2.73 21.54 11.31
C ASN A 110 3.55 22.62 10.57
N SER A 111 3.79 22.44 9.26
CA SER A 111 4.56 23.39 8.44
C SER A 111 3.84 24.70 8.12
N GLY A 112 2.55 24.81 8.39
CA GLY A 112 1.70 25.96 8.05
C GLY A 112 1.44 26.14 6.55
N LYS A 113 1.89 25.21 5.70
CA LYS A 113 1.57 25.19 4.26
C LYS A 113 0.09 24.91 4.04
N LYS A 114 -0.43 25.27 2.86
CA LYS A 114 -1.84 25.09 2.49
C LYS A 114 -1.98 23.90 1.54
N GLY A 115 -3.02 23.09 1.77
CA GLY A 115 -3.32 21.91 0.97
C GLY A 115 -4.61 21.23 1.43
N ILE A 116 -4.90 20.08 0.84
CA ILE A 116 -6.06 19.25 1.21
C ILE A 116 -5.54 18.01 1.96
N VAL A 117 -6.16 17.69 3.09
CA VAL A 117 -5.83 16.52 3.91
C VAL A 117 -7.08 15.65 4.06
N VAL A 118 -6.99 14.39 3.68
CA VAL A 118 -8.09 13.44 3.79
C VAL A 118 -7.86 12.51 4.98
N ILE A 119 -8.83 12.38 5.87
CA ILE A 119 -8.69 11.65 7.12
C ILE A 119 -9.91 10.75 7.33
N PRO A 120 -9.75 9.41 7.47
CA PRO A 120 -10.85 8.53 7.90
C PRO A 120 -11.21 8.76 9.37
N ALA A 121 -12.43 8.40 9.78
CA ALA A 121 -12.91 8.53 11.15
C ALA A 121 -11.97 7.89 12.18
N ALA A 122 -11.41 6.72 11.88
CA ALA A 122 -10.42 6.07 12.73
C ALA A 122 -9.16 6.93 12.94
N GLY A 123 -8.68 7.62 11.88
CA GLY A 123 -7.54 8.52 11.94
C GLY A 123 -7.84 9.81 12.71
N PHE A 124 -9.07 10.33 12.57
CA PHE A 124 -9.47 11.59 13.21
C PHE A 124 -9.56 11.47 14.74
N LYS A 125 -9.85 10.29 15.24
CA LYS A 125 -9.94 9.99 16.69
C LYS A 125 -8.69 9.32 17.27
N LYS A 126 -7.66 9.01 16.45
CA LYS A 126 -6.41 8.40 16.91
C LYS A 126 -5.72 9.32 17.92
N ILE A 127 -5.31 8.75 19.05
CA ILE A 127 -4.56 9.48 20.08
C ILE A 127 -3.11 9.61 19.60
N LEU A 128 -2.61 10.83 19.59
CA LEU A 128 -1.27 11.20 19.14
C LEU A 128 -0.46 11.84 20.28
N SER A 129 0.80 12.15 20.03
CA SER A 129 1.55 13.08 20.89
C SER A 129 1.06 14.52 20.65
N PRO A 130 1.22 15.45 21.62
CA PRO A 130 0.95 16.87 21.40
C PRO A 130 1.75 17.44 20.23
N ALA A 131 1.16 18.36 19.44
CA ALA A 131 1.82 18.97 18.28
C ALA A 131 3.15 19.67 18.63
N SER A 132 3.26 20.26 19.83
CA SER A 132 4.50 20.89 20.31
C SER A 132 5.66 19.89 20.49
N ILE A 133 5.36 18.62 20.81
CA ILE A 133 6.37 17.57 20.89
C ILE A 133 6.84 17.18 19.48
N TRP A 134 5.95 17.14 18.51
CA TRP A 134 6.28 16.84 17.11
C TRP A 134 7.31 17.82 16.55
N GLU A 135 7.06 19.13 16.67
CA GLU A 135 7.92 20.17 16.15
C GLU A 135 9.37 20.09 16.70
N THR A 136 9.51 19.76 17.99
CA THR A 136 10.82 19.64 18.65
C THR A 136 11.57 18.35 18.32
N HIS A 137 10.93 17.40 17.65
CA HIS A 137 11.50 16.10 17.29
C HIS A 137 11.65 15.90 15.77
N CYS A 138 11.49 16.96 14.97
CA CYS A 138 11.98 16.97 13.60
C CYS A 138 13.43 17.49 13.61
N LEU A 139 14.35 16.76 12.96
CA LEU A 139 15.78 17.09 12.96
C LEU A 139 16.18 17.58 11.57
N ASP A 140 16.72 18.79 11.53
CA ASP A 140 17.30 19.36 10.32
C ASP A 140 18.83 19.26 10.40
N PHE A 141 19.45 18.62 9.39
CA PHE A 141 20.88 18.46 9.28
C PHE A 141 21.42 19.21 8.06
N SER A 142 22.60 19.79 8.19
CA SER A 142 23.33 20.44 7.09
C SER A 142 24.82 20.16 7.19
N VAL A 143 25.49 20.16 6.05
CA VAL A 143 26.97 20.10 6.02
C VAL A 143 27.55 21.28 6.81
N GLY A 144 28.56 21.05 7.63
CA GLY A 144 29.16 22.03 8.53
C GLY A 144 28.45 22.21 9.87
N MET A 145 27.38 21.47 10.16
CA MET A 145 26.65 21.51 11.41
C MET A 145 27.36 20.68 12.49
N GLU A 146 27.53 21.23 13.69
CA GLU A 146 28.01 20.50 14.87
C GLU A 146 26.89 19.64 15.46
N LEU A 147 27.17 18.38 15.76
CA LEU A 147 26.24 17.43 16.37
C LEU A 147 26.59 17.15 17.84
N ASP A 148 25.57 17.14 18.67
CA ASP A 148 25.65 16.61 20.03
C ASP A 148 25.47 15.08 19.99
N MET A 149 26.59 14.37 19.95
CA MET A 149 26.65 12.91 19.84
C MET A 149 26.09 12.18 21.07
N ASP A 150 26.04 12.83 22.22
CA ASP A 150 25.50 12.26 23.46
C ASP A 150 23.95 12.24 23.42
N SER A 151 23.32 13.32 22.92
CA SER A 151 21.86 13.44 22.89
C SER A 151 21.19 12.88 21.61
N LEU A 152 21.90 12.81 20.49
CA LEU A 152 21.34 12.38 19.22
C LEU A 152 20.74 10.97 19.24
N PRO A 153 21.40 9.95 19.82
CA PRO A 153 20.81 8.60 19.90
C PRO A 153 19.50 8.57 20.70
N GLU A 154 19.44 9.31 21.83
CA GLU A 154 18.23 9.40 22.65
C GLU A 154 17.09 10.08 21.90
N LYS A 155 17.38 11.14 21.13
CA LYS A 155 16.39 11.81 20.26
C LYS A 155 15.85 10.88 19.18
N LEU A 156 16.73 10.17 18.47
CA LEU A 156 16.30 9.22 17.42
C LEU A 156 15.44 8.11 18.00
N VAL A 157 15.79 7.55 19.16
CA VAL A 157 14.96 6.55 19.85
C VAL A 157 13.61 7.13 20.27
N ALA A 158 13.56 8.35 20.80
CA ALA A 158 12.32 9.05 21.16
C ALA A 158 11.44 9.30 19.92
N MET A 159 12.04 9.56 18.76
CA MET A 159 11.38 9.69 17.47
C MET A 159 10.89 8.34 16.90
N GLY A 160 11.15 7.23 17.56
CA GLY A 160 10.70 5.89 17.17
C GLY A 160 11.67 5.13 16.26
N TYR A 161 12.88 5.61 16.05
CA TYR A 161 13.92 4.87 15.33
C TYR A 161 14.51 3.77 16.21
N SER A 162 14.70 2.58 15.62
CA SER A 162 15.44 1.49 16.24
C SER A 162 16.92 1.56 15.91
N ARG A 163 17.75 1.34 16.94
CA ARG A 163 19.20 1.32 16.77
C ARG A 163 19.64 -0.06 16.29
N GLU A 164 20.21 -0.10 15.10
CA GLU A 164 20.71 -1.33 14.49
C GLU A 164 22.22 -1.24 14.22
N ARG A 165 22.86 -2.38 13.99
CA ARG A 165 24.28 -2.40 13.61
C ARG A 165 24.50 -1.86 12.20
N MET A 166 23.55 -2.09 11.32
CA MET A 166 23.53 -1.64 9.93
C MET A 166 22.07 -1.33 9.56
N VAL A 167 21.87 -0.23 8.89
CA VAL A 167 20.55 0.23 8.47
C VAL A 167 20.11 -0.55 7.24
N ALA A 168 18.96 -1.19 7.34
CA ALA A 168 18.38 -2.03 6.30
C ALA A 168 16.94 -1.63 5.93
N SER A 169 16.19 -1.09 6.89
CA SER A 169 14.77 -0.78 6.75
C SER A 169 14.45 0.64 7.21
N PRO A 170 13.41 1.30 6.65
CA PRO A 170 12.93 2.58 7.15
C PRO A 170 12.59 2.52 8.65
N GLY A 171 12.97 3.54 9.40
CA GLY A 171 12.82 3.61 10.85
C GLY A 171 14.02 3.05 11.62
N GLU A 172 15.12 2.73 10.96
CA GLU A 172 16.36 2.26 11.59
C GLU A 172 17.46 3.34 11.54
N PHE A 173 18.35 3.32 12.54
CA PHE A 173 19.57 4.11 12.51
C PHE A 173 20.76 3.33 13.05
N SER A 174 21.96 3.72 12.63
CA SER A 174 23.23 3.14 13.06
C SER A 174 24.26 4.23 13.34
N ILE A 175 25.03 4.08 14.41
CA ILE A 175 26.14 4.97 14.74
C ILE A 175 27.39 4.13 14.92
N ARG A 176 28.41 4.39 14.10
CA ARG A 176 29.67 3.62 14.06
C ARG A 176 30.85 4.57 13.90
N GLY A 177 31.49 4.89 15.01
CA GLY A 177 32.55 5.92 15.01
C GLY A 177 32.04 7.26 14.51
N GLY A 178 32.66 7.82 13.49
CA GLY A 178 32.26 9.07 12.83
C GLY A 178 31.20 8.91 11.73
N ILE A 179 30.52 7.76 11.62
CA ILE A 179 29.50 7.51 10.61
C ILE A 179 28.14 7.33 11.29
N ILE A 180 27.15 8.09 10.82
CA ILE A 180 25.76 7.96 11.23
C ILE A 180 24.92 7.65 10.00
N ASP A 181 24.22 6.52 10.04
CA ASP A 181 23.27 6.11 9.01
C ASP A 181 21.85 6.22 9.57
N ILE A 182 20.93 6.84 8.83
CA ILE A 182 19.52 6.97 9.22
C ILE A 182 18.65 6.63 7.99
N TYR A 183 17.68 5.73 8.15
CA TYR A 183 16.69 5.47 7.11
C TYR A 183 15.34 6.07 7.52
N ALA A 184 15.08 7.28 7.05
CA ALA A 184 13.82 7.96 7.31
C ALA A 184 12.66 7.31 6.53
N LEU A 185 11.44 7.38 7.10
CA LEU A 185 10.24 6.78 6.47
C LEU A 185 9.84 7.46 5.17
N ASN A 186 10.12 8.76 5.06
CA ASN A 186 9.77 9.60 3.92
C ASN A 186 10.83 9.61 2.81
N GLU A 187 11.93 8.84 2.96
CA GLU A 187 13.04 8.82 2.02
C GLU A 187 13.14 7.47 1.29
N GLU A 188 13.50 7.51 0.01
CA GLU A 188 13.70 6.28 -0.80
C GLU A 188 14.95 5.52 -0.40
N ASN A 189 15.99 6.26 -0.01
CA ASN A 189 17.30 5.73 0.33
C ASN A 189 17.71 6.20 1.72
N PRO A 190 18.45 5.39 2.48
CA PRO A 190 19.02 5.81 3.74
C PRO A 190 20.05 6.91 3.56
N LEU A 191 20.10 7.79 4.54
CA LEU A 191 21.06 8.86 4.65
C LEU A 191 22.30 8.39 5.39
N ARG A 192 23.49 8.74 4.90
CA ARG A 192 24.78 8.62 5.59
C ARG A 192 25.37 9.99 5.86
N MET A 193 25.70 10.23 7.11
CA MET A 193 26.46 11.40 7.58
C MET A 193 27.85 10.94 7.98
N GLU A 194 28.88 11.54 7.44
CA GLU A 194 30.26 11.36 7.88
C GLU A 194 30.68 12.59 8.68
N LEU A 195 31.28 12.35 9.83
CA LEU A 195 31.65 13.41 10.76
C LEU A 195 33.18 13.59 10.77
N PHE A 196 33.61 14.84 10.81
CA PHE A 196 34.94 15.21 11.23
C PHE A 196 34.86 15.73 12.65
N ASP A 197 35.30 14.92 13.63
CA ASP A 197 35.06 15.09 15.07
C ASP A 197 33.54 15.13 15.38
N THR A 198 32.94 16.28 15.59
CA THR A 198 31.49 16.45 15.83
C THR A 198 30.78 17.19 14.70
N GLU A 199 31.51 17.72 13.73
CA GLU A 199 30.97 18.47 12.60
C GLU A 199 30.60 17.52 11.43
N ILE A 200 29.45 17.73 10.78
CA ILE A 200 29.04 16.99 9.58
C ILE A 200 29.90 17.42 8.40
N ASP A 201 30.81 16.54 7.95
CA ASP A 201 31.67 16.76 6.79
C ASP A 201 30.94 16.46 5.49
N THR A 202 30.20 15.35 5.43
CA THR A 202 29.42 14.95 4.25
C THR A 202 28.05 14.42 4.58
N LEU A 203 27.05 14.74 3.71
CA LEU A 203 25.71 14.17 3.70
C LEU A 203 25.46 13.51 2.36
N ARG A 204 25.05 12.25 2.36
CA ARG A 204 24.76 11.52 1.12
C ARG A 204 23.70 10.45 1.30
N TYR A 205 22.91 10.24 0.28
CA TYR A 205 22.08 9.04 0.19
C TYR A 205 22.93 7.85 -0.28
N PHE A 206 22.57 6.66 0.18
CA PHE A 206 23.20 5.43 -0.26
C PHE A 206 22.16 4.34 -0.46
N ASP A 207 22.45 3.43 -1.37
CA ASP A 207 21.61 2.25 -1.58
C ASP A 207 21.82 1.26 -0.43
N ALA A 208 20.75 0.93 0.29
CA ALA A 208 20.81 0.09 1.48
C ALA A 208 21.38 -1.32 1.23
N TYR A 209 21.17 -1.85 0.01
CA TYR A 209 21.63 -3.17 -0.37
C TYR A 209 23.11 -3.20 -0.80
N THR A 210 23.50 -2.30 -1.70
CA THR A 210 24.87 -2.26 -2.24
C THR A 210 25.82 -1.45 -1.38
N GLN A 211 25.30 -0.66 -0.43
CA GLN A 211 26.02 0.29 0.42
C GLN A 211 26.79 1.37 -0.38
N LYS A 212 26.48 1.53 -1.68
CA LYS A 212 27.08 2.54 -2.54
C LYS A 212 26.36 3.86 -2.42
N SER A 213 27.10 4.96 -2.44
CA SER A 213 26.53 6.30 -2.50
C SER A 213 25.73 6.47 -3.79
N VAL A 214 24.57 7.11 -3.65
CA VAL A 214 23.66 7.46 -4.77
C VAL A 214 23.85 8.93 -5.11
N ASP A 215 23.51 9.83 -4.17
CA ASP A 215 23.61 11.27 -4.36
C ASP A 215 24.16 11.94 -3.10
N SER A 216 24.90 13.06 -3.27
CA SER A 216 25.31 13.95 -2.19
C SER A 216 24.33 15.10 -2.06
N ILE A 217 24.04 15.51 -0.82
CA ILE A 217 23.11 16.58 -0.51
C ILE A 217 23.74 17.56 0.51
N GLU A 218 23.24 18.80 0.54
CA GLU A 218 23.70 19.83 1.47
C GLU A 218 22.89 19.90 2.76
N THR A 219 21.58 19.55 2.65
CA THR A 219 20.63 19.63 3.78
C THR A 219 19.63 18.50 3.71
N VAL A 220 19.15 18.04 4.88
CA VAL A 220 18.09 17.04 4.98
C VAL A 220 17.26 17.26 6.24
N ARG A 221 15.96 17.00 6.15
CA ARG A 221 15.03 16.99 7.29
C ARG A 221 14.60 15.57 7.60
N ILE A 222 14.91 15.10 8.80
CA ILE A 222 14.53 13.78 9.31
C ILE A 222 13.29 13.92 10.16
N LEU A 223 12.24 13.22 9.74
CA LEU A 223 10.95 13.16 10.43
C LEU A 223 10.93 11.98 11.42
N PRO A 224 10.05 12.00 12.44
CA PRO A 224 9.85 10.86 13.32
C PRO A 224 9.49 9.58 12.56
N ALA A 225 9.94 8.43 13.05
CA ALA A 225 9.62 7.12 12.49
C ALA A 225 8.23 6.59 12.92
N HIS A 226 7.54 7.33 13.78
CA HIS A 226 6.18 7.03 14.23
C HIS A 226 5.34 8.30 14.32
N ASP A 227 4.03 8.16 14.13
CA ASP A 227 3.04 9.21 14.29
C ASP A 227 2.78 9.61 15.76
N THR A 228 3.31 8.85 16.71
CA THR A 228 3.25 9.16 18.14
C THR A 228 4.65 9.10 18.74
N ILE A 229 5.08 10.18 19.36
CA ILE A 229 6.40 10.34 19.98
C ILE A 229 6.26 10.16 21.49
N PHE A 230 7.14 9.36 22.09
CA PHE A 230 7.18 9.13 23.53
C PHE A 230 8.47 9.69 24.12
N THR A 231 8.40 10.88 24.68
CA THR A 231 9.57 11.47 25.35
C THR A 231 9.75 10.91 26.76
N LYS A 232 11.00 10.82 27.20
CA LYS A 232 11.35 10.39 28.56
C LYS A 232 10.63 11.22 29.63
N ALA A 233 10.51 12.53 29.40
CA ALA A 233 9.85 13.45 30.34
C ALA A 233 8.36 13.14 30.51
N GLU A 234 7.63 12.92 29.42
CA GLU A 234 6.19 12.60 29.47
C GLU A 234 5.95 11.21 30.06
N ILE A 235 6.79 10.23 29.74
CA ILE A 235 6.70 8.88 30.31
C ILE A 235 6.85 8.93 31.84
N VAL A 236 7.92 9.58 32.34
CA VAL A 236 8.19 9.69 33.79
C VAL A 236 7.09 10.44 34.52
N LYS A 237 6.60 11.53 33.93
CA LYS A 237 5.51 12.35 34.47
C LYS A 237 4.24 11.52 34.79
N GLN A 238 3.94 10.54 33.95
CA GLN A 238 2.71 9.74 34.09
C GLN A 238 2.89 8.47 34.95
N ALA A 239 4.10 8.05 35.25
CA ALA A 239 4.38 6.79 35.94
C ALA A 239 3.55 6.59 37.24
N SER A 240 3.54 7.59 38.13
CA SER A 240 2.79 7.53 39.39
C SER A 240 1.28 7.52 39.22
N ALA A 241 0.77 8.20 38.20
CA ALA A 241 -0.67 8.20 37.88
C ALA A 241 -1.12 6.85 37.32
N VAL A 242 -0.30 6.23 36.46
CA VAL A 242 -0.55 4.88 35.90
C VAL A 242 -0.50 3.83 37.02
N GLU A 243 0.49 3.89 37.94
CA GLU A 243 0.60 3.01 39.09
C GLU A 243 -0.69 3.02 39.93
N LYS A 244 -1.19 4.21 40.29
CA LYS A 244 -2.43 4.37 41.06
C LYS A 244 -3.66 3.84 40.32
N LYS A 245 -3.75 4.08 38.99
CA LYS A 245 -4.84 3.55 38.15
C LYS A 245 -4.81 2.02 38.10
N ALA A 246 -3.61 1.44 37.95
CA ALA A 246 -3.42 0.00 37.93
C ALA A 246 -3.79 -0.65 39.27
N GLU A 247 -3.30 -0.12 40.40
CA GLU A 247 -3.66 -0.61 41.76
C GLU A 247 -5.19 -0.60 41.99
N LYS A 248 -5.88 0.48 41.55
CA LYS A 248 -7.32 0.60 41.67
C LYS A 248 -8.04 -0.46 40.82
N ALA A 249 -7.59 -0.68 39.59
CA ALA A 249 -8.16 -1.69 38.68
C ALA A 249 -7.94 -3.12 39.24
N ILE A 250 -6.72 -3.44 39.68
CA ILE A 250 -6.32 -4.75 40.22
C ILE A 250 -7.16 -5.14 41.45
N LYS A 251 -7.47 -4.15 42.33
CA LYS A 251 -8.35 -4.39 43.53
C LYS A 251 -9.76 -4.81 43.12
N GLY A 252 -10.26 -4.39 41.95
CA GLY A 252 -11.59 -4.73 41.45
C GLY A 252 -11.70 -6.08 40.73
N ILE A 253 -10.56 -6.72 40.39
CA ILE A 253 -10.55 -7.96 39.62
C ILE A 253 -10.76 -9.16 40.55
N LYS A 254 -11.76 -10.00 40.20
CA LYS A 254 -12.12 -11.22 40.96
C LYS A 254 -11.33 -12.47 40.54
N ASN A 255 -10.95 -12.56 39.25
CA ASN A 255 -10.18 -13.68 38.73
C ASN A 255 -8.73 -13.57 39.20
N GLN A 256 -8.23 -14.58 39.90
CA GLN A 256 -6.90 -14.58 40.52
C GLN A 256 -5.77 -14.59 39.49
N GLU A 257 -5.90 -15.35 38.39
CA GLU A 257 -4.91 -15.42 37.31
C GLU A 257 -4.76 -14.08 36.60
N VAL A 258 -5.89 -13.46 36.27
CA VAL A 258 -5.89 -12.11 35.64
C VAL A 258 -5.29 -11.07 36.58
N LYS A 259 -5.59 -11.16 37.88
CA LYS A 259 -5.06 -10.25 38.89
C LYS A 259 -3.55 -10.37 39.01
N GLU A 260 -3.00 -11.58 39.03
CA GLU A 260 -1.56 -11.85 39.11
C GLU A 260 -0.86 -11.40 37.85
N SER A 261 -1.41 -11.69 36.66
CA SER A 261 -0.87 -11.25 35.36
C SER A 261 -0.83 -9.70 35.29
N MET A 262 -1.95 -9.05 35.63
CA MET A 262 -2.03 -7.57 35.58
C MET A 262 -1.08 -6.93 36.60
N THR A 263 -0.93 -7.51 37.78
CA THR A 263 0.02 -7.02 38.81
C THR A 263 1.44 -7.08 38.26
N ARG A 264 1.85 -8.17 37.64
CA ARG A 264 3.17 -8.35 37.07
C ARG A 264 3.42 -7.36 35.91
N VAL A 265 2.50 -7.30 34.93
CA VAL A 265 2.63 -6.44 33.74
C VAL A 265 2.71 -4.97 34.13
N PHE A 266 1.81 -4.49 35.00
CA PHE A 266 1.77 -3.08 35.35
C PHE A 266 2.85 -2.68 36.38
N SER A 267 3.35 -3.60 37.22
CA SER A 267 4.54 -3.36 38.04
C SER A 267 5.76 -3.14 37.14
N GLU A 268 6.00 -4.04 36.18
CA GLU A 268 7.09 -3.93 35.22
C GLU A 268 6.98 -2.64 34.37
N LEU A 269 5.77 -2.35 33.84
CA LEU A 269 5.49 -1.15 33.07
C LEU A 269 5.81 0.14 33.86
N THR A 270 5.30 0.22 35.10
CA THR A 270 5.49 1.44 35.91
C THR A 270 6.95 1.62 36.36
N ASP A 271 7.67 0.52 36.62
CA ASP A 271 9.10 0.58 36.92
C ASP A 271 9.92 1.01 35.69
N ASN A 272 9.56 0.57 34.50
CA ASN A 272 10.15 1.06 33.25
C ASN A 272 9.80 2.54 33.02
N MET A 273 8.54 2.94 33.22
CA MET A 273 8.12 4.35 33.08
C MET A 273 8.87 5.27 34.03
N LYS A 274 9.15 4.84 35.27
CA LYS A 274 9.98 5.62 36.22
C LYS A 274 11.42 5.84 35.72
N ARG A 275 11.92 4.97 34.84
CA ARG A 275 13.22 5.11 34.15
C ARG A 275 13.11 5.89 32.84
N GLY A 276 11.88 6.21 32.38
CA GLY A 276 11.61 6.88 31.13
C GLY A 276 11.59 5.93 29.91
N GLU A 277 11.27 4.68 30.15
CA GLU A 277 11.19 3.63 29.12
C GLU A 277 9.76 3.07 29.02
N LEU A 278 9.37 2.61 27.85
CA LEU A 278 8.15 1.84 27.62
C LEU A 278 8.49 0.41 27.17
N SER A 279 7.50 -0.46 27.20
CA SER A 279 7.64 -1.84 26.71
C SER A 279 7.78 -1.87 25.18
N LYS A 280 7.98 -3.07 24.61
CA LYS A 280 8.18 -3.29 23.16
C LYS A 280 7.08 -2.73 22.26
N ASP A 281 5.84 -2.61 22.78
CA ASP A 281 4.68 -2.10 22.05
C ASP A 281 4.16 -0.80 22.68
N PRO A 282 4.90 0.32 22.55
CA PRO A 282 4.58 1.57 23.25
C PRO A 282 3.21 2.14 22.84
N GLN A 283 2.76 1.86 21.63
CA GLN A 283 1.45 2.31 21.09
C GLN A 283 0.27 1.82 21.95
N LEU A 284 0.41 0.65 22.60
CA LEU A 284 -0.61 0.13 23.49
C LEU A 284 -0.87 1.05 24.69
N TYR A 285 0.11 1.84 25.11
CA TYR A 285 0.05 2.67 26.31
C TYR A 285 -0.10 4.17 26.02
N THR A 286 -0.43 4.54 24.76
CA THR A 286 -0.53 5.94 24.33
C THR A 286 -1.45 6.76 25.23
N SER A 287 -2.66 6.28 25.54
CA SER A 287 -3.61 7.00 26.41
C SER A 287 -3.21 7.03 27.90
N LEU A 288 -2.24 6.23 28.30
CA LEU A 288 -1.68 6.30 29.65
C LEU A 288 -0.60 7.38 29.76
N VAL A 289 0.16 7.60 28.68
CA VAL A 289 1.18 8.66 28.58
C VAL A 289 0.53 10.00 28.24
N TYR A 290 -0.49 10.01 27.41
CA TYR A 290 -1.25 11.21 26.97
C TYR A 290 -2.72 11.13 27.41
N PRO A 291 -3.02 11.33 28.70
CA PRO A 291 -4.38 11.21 29.23
C PRO A 291 -5.33 12.30 28.74
N GLU A 292 -4.81 13.43 28.22
CA GLU A 292 -5.56 14.48 27.57
C GLU A 292 -6.10 14.09 26.19
N GLN A 293 -5.62 12.96 25.64
CA GLN A 293 -6.00 12.39 24.35
C GLN A 293 -5.90 13.38 23.18
N PRO A 294 -4.72 14.01 22.94
CA PRO A 294 -4.56 14.85 21.77
C PRO A 294 -4.74 14.02 20.49
N THR A 295 -5.31 14.65 19.48
CA THR A 295 -5.63 14.03 18.20
C THR A 295 -5.04 14.83 17.05
N ILE A 296 -5.28 14.39 15.81
CA ILE A 296 -4.83 15.15 14.63
C ILE A 296 -5.43 16.58 14.60
N LEU A 297 -6.56 16.80 15.27
CA LEU A 297 -7.19 18.13 15.38
C LEU A 297 -6.24 19.17 16.01
N ASP A 298 -5.38 18.74 16.94
CA ASP A 298 -4.42 19.61 17.61
C ASP A 298 -3.27 20.06 16.70
N TYR A 299 -3.09 19.42 15.54
CA TYR A 299 -2.14 19.79 14.49
C TYR A 299 -2.75 20.68 13.41
N ILE A 300 -4.10 20.78 13.37
CA ILE A 300 -4.82 21.52 12.33
C ILE A 300 -4.99 22.98 12.81
N SER A 301 -4.54 23.92 11.98
CA SER A 301 -4.72 25.35 12.23
C SER A 301 -6.19 25.72 12.45
N GLU A 302 -6.47 26.67 13.36
CA GLU A 302 -7.81 27.13 13.65
C GLU A 302 -8.49 27.81 12.45
N ASP A 303 -7.72 28.34 11.50
CA ASP A 303 -8.24 28.96 10.28
C ASP A 303 -8.56 27.95 9.15
N ALA A 304 -8.23 26.67 9.33
CA ALA A 304 -8.54 25.62 8.37
C ALA A 304 -10.06 25.38 8.24
N LEU A 305 -10.46 24.79 7.12
CA LEU A 305 -11.83 24.36 6.89
C LEU A 305 -11.95 22.85 7.13
N LEU A 306 -12.88 22.44 7.98
CA LEU A 306 -13.20 21.04 8.22
C LEU A 306 -14.46 20.64 7.44
N ILE A 307 -14.31 19.75 6.45
CA ILE A 307 -15.41 19.13 5.73
C ILE A 307 -15.71 17.79 6.37
N VAL A 308 -16.95 17.61 6.84
CA VAL A 308 -17.44 16.34 7.41
C VAL A 308 -18.28 15.64 6.36
N ASP A 309 -17.71 14.60 5.75
CA ASP A 309 -18.36 13.88 4.65
C ASP A 309 -19.22 12.73 5.17
N ASP A 310 -20.56 12.90 5.06
CA ASP A 310 -21.57 11.95 5.53
C ASP A 310 -21.51 11.63 7.04
N TYR A 311 -21.82 12.65 7.85
CA TYR A 311 -21.80 12.55 9.32
C TYR A 311 -22.60 11.35 9.87
N SER A 312 -23.75 11.04 9.27
CA SER A 312 -24.57 9.90 9.70
C SER A 312 -23.83 8.58 9.55
N ARG A 313 -23.12 8.41 8.44
CA ARG A 313 -22.33 7.22 8.16
C ARG A 313 -21.07 7.15 9.02
N ILE A 314 -20.44 8.30 9.31
CA ILE A 314 -19.34 8.37 10.27
C ILE A 314 -19.80 7.83 11.63
N LEU A 315 -20.97 8.23 12.12
CA LEU A 315 -21.50 7.73 13.39
C LEU A 315 -21.91 6.25 13.36
N GLU A 316 -22.30 5.73 12.21
CA GLU A 316 -22.59 4.30 12.03
C GLU A 316 -21.33 3.46 12.08
N VAL A 317 -20.31 3.84 11.29
CA VAL A 317 -18.98 3.20 11.29
C VAL A 317 -18.35 3.26 12.68
N GLU A 318 -18.48 4.41 13.37
CA GLU A 318 -17.97 4.57 14.74
C GLU A 318 -18.56 3.55 15.71
N ARG A 319 -19.84 3.30 15.65
CA ARG A 319 -20.48 2.28 16.51
C ARG A 319 -19.92 0.88 16.28
N THR A 320 -19.61 0.55 15.02
CA THR A 320 -18.99 -0.73 14.67
C THR A 320 -17.57 -0.82 15.24
N ILE A 321 -16.76 0.21 15.04
CA ILE A 321 -15.40 0.30 15.57
C ILE A 321 -15.39 0.24 17.11
N GLU A 322 -16.30 0.94 17.79
CA GLU A 322 -16.41 0.92 19.24
C GLU A 322 -16.78 -0.48 19.78
N SER A 323 -17.69 -1.19 19.08
CA SER A 323 -18.07 -2.55 19.46
C SER A 323 -16.88 -3.50 19.36
N GLU A 324 -16.19 -3.52 18.22
CA GLU A 324 -15.02 -4.36 17.99
C GLU A 324 -13.85 -4.02 18.95
N SER A 325 -13.61 -2.71 19.15
CA SER A 325 -12.58 -2.25 20.11
C SER A 325 -12.88 -2.67 21.53
N SER A 326 -14.16 -2.69 21.92
CA SER A 326 -14.60 -3.11 23.26
C SER A 326 -14.39 -4.60 23.45
N GLU A 327 -14.70 -5.43 22.46
CA GLU A 327 -14.47 -6.88 22.51
C GLU A 327 -12.98 -7.19 22.60
N TRP A 328 -12.16 -6.56 21.76
CA TRP A 328 -10.71 -6.70 21.80
C TRP A 328 -10.13 -6.24 23.14
N LYS A 329 -10.58 -5.09 23.68
CA LYS A 329 -10.20 -4.58 24.99
C LYS A 329 -10.52 -5.58 26.10
N MET A 330 -11.72 -6.18 26.07
CA MET A 330 -12.11 -7.20 27.07
C MET A 330 -11.17 -8.40 27.02
N SER A 331 -10.77 -8.86 25.82
CA SER A 331 -9.77 -9.92 25.66
C SER A 331 -8.45 -9.51 26.32
N LYS A 332 -7.94 -8.31 26.03
CA LYS A 332 -6.67 -7.82 26.61
C LYS A 332 -6.73 -7.59 28.13
N VAL A 333 -7.87 -7.19 28.65
CA VAL A 333 -8.11 -7.11 30.10
C VAL A 333 -8.09 -8.51 30.72
N SER A 334 -8.70 -9.52 30.07
CA SER A 334 -8.69 -10.90 30.56
C SER A 334 -7.30 -11.55 30.51
N GLU A 335 -6.42 -11.09 29.62
CA GLU A 335 -5.00 -11.46 29.59
C GLU A 335 -4.16 -10.71 30.64
N GLY A 336 -4.71 -9.67 31.25
CA GLY A 336 -4.03 -8.83 32.26
C GLY A 336 -3.04 -7.82 31.68
N VAL A 337 -3.10 -7.52 30.38
CA VAL A 337 -2.16 -6.59 29.69
C VAL A 337 -2.72 -5.19 29.46
N CYS A 338 -4.00 -4.96 29.78
CA CYS A 338 -4.70 -3.69 29.57
C CYS A 338 -5.58 -3.37 30.80
N LEU A 339 -5.69 -2.07 31.16
CA LEU A 339 -6.60 -1.64 32.22
C LEU A 339 -8.04 -1.52 31.69
N PRO A 340 -9.06 -1.86 32.49
CA PRO A 340 -10.46 -1.68 32.12
C PRO A 340 -10.83 -0.24 31.72
N SER A 341 -10.15 0.75 32.33
CA SER A 341 -10.36 2.18 32.09
C SER A 341 -9.45 2.76 31.00
N GLN A 342 -8.70 1.93 30.29
CA GLN A 342 -7.79 2.38 29.24
C GLN A 342 -8.54 2.57 27.94
N ASP A 343 -8.33 3.70 27.28
CA ASP A 343 -8.90 4.00 25.96
C ASP A 343 -7.81 3.84 24.88
N PHE A 344 -8.22 3.45 23.68
CA PHE A 344 -7.32 3.28 22.52
C PHE A 344 -7.54 4.34 21.45
N SER A 345 -8.62 5.12 21.59
CA SER A 345 -8.95 6.25 20.72
C SER A 345 -9.84 7.23 21.48
N ALA A 346 -9.91 8.48 21.01
CA ALA A 346 -10.83 9.49 21.51
C ALA A 346 -12.27 9.25 21.02
N ASP A 347 -13.27 9.90 21.63
CA ASP A 347 -14.64 9.91 21.12
C ASP A 347 -14.74 10.90 19.96
N ILE A 348 -15.11 10.42 18.77
CA ILE A 348 -15.17 11.24 17.56
C ILE A 348 -16.17 12.41 17.68
N ARG A 349 -17.25 12.23 18.41
CA ARG A 349 -18.27 13.28 18.62
C ARG A 349 -17.70 14.42 19.44
N GLU A 350 -16.95 14.08 20.51
CA GLU A 350 -16.31 15.09 21.34
C GLU A 350 -15.15 15.76 20.57
N VAL A 351 -14.42 15.04 19.73
CA VAL A 351 -13.37 15.61 18.87
C VAL A 351 -13.98 16.62 17.88
N ILE A 352 -15.03 16.24 17.16
CA ILE A 352 -15.72 17.15 16.22
C ILE A 352 -16.33 18.36 16.97
N LYS A 353 -16.90 18.16 18.15
CA LYS A 353 -17.50 19.23 18.96
C LYS A 353 -16.48 20.23 19.48
N LYS A 354 -15.28 19.76 19.86
CA LYS A 354 -14.17 20.60 20.32
C LYS A 354 -13.48 21.36 19.19
N SER A 355 -13.75 21.00 17.92
CA SER A 355 -13.16 21.65 16.75
C SER A 355 -13.46 23.14 16.74
N LYS A 356 -12.42 23.96 16.62
CA LYS A 356 -12.52 25.42 16.45
C LYS A 356 -12.60 25.84 14.99
N GLN A 357 -12.26 24.93 14.08
CA GLN A 357 -12.29 25.13 12.64
C GLN A 357 -13.74 25.34 12.16
N HIS A 358 -13.89 26.16 11.13
CA HIS A 358 -15.19 26.25 10.45
C HIS A 358 -15.56 24.93 9.82
N ARG A 359 -16.84 24.52 9.89
CA ARG A 359 -17.31 23.20 9.46
C ARG A 359 -18.32 23.28 8.33
N ILE A 360 -18.09 22.50 7.29
CA ILE A 360 -19.07 22.20 6.25
C ILE A 360 -19.42 20.73 6.34
N TYR A 361 -20.70 20.42 6.34
CA TYR A 361 -21.20 19.03 6.30
C TYR A 361 -21.65 18.71 4.87
N TYR A 362 -21.17 17.59 4.33
CA TYR A 362 -21.68 17.02 3.09
C TYR A 362 -22.66 15.90 3.41
N ALA A 363 -23.83 15.91 2.78
CA ALA A 363 -24.83 14.87 2.92
C ALA A 363 -25.64 14.69 1.64
N LEU A 364 -26.16 13.49 1.41
CA LEU A 364 -27.13 13.28 0.32
C LEU A 364 -28.51 13.90 0.68
N PHE A 365 -28.89 13.78 1.95
CA PHE A 365 -30.17 14.24 2.43
C PHE A 365 -30.02 15.06 3.72
N HIS A 366 -30.90 16.02 3.93
CA HIS A 366 -30.97 16.80 5.17
C HIS A 366 -31.58 15.94 6.29
N ARG A 367 -30.95 14.86 6.68
CA ARG A 367 -31.39 13.91 7.72
C ARG A 367 -30.19 13.40 8.54
N GLY A 368 -30.45 12.96 9.78
CA GLY A 368 -29.44 12.31 10.61
C GLY A 368 -28.58 13.27 11.45
N PHE A 369 -28.87 14.55 11.49
CA PHE A 369 -28.09 15.57 12.23
C PHE A 369 -28.64 15.85 13.65
N GLY A 370 -29.73 15.20 14.07
CA GLY A 370 -30.36 15.42 15.38
C GLY A 370 -30.76 16.89 15.59
N ASN A 371 -30.25 17.50 16.67
CA ASN A 371 -30.52 18.89 17.02
C ASN A 371 -29.47 19.88 16.50
N MET A 372 -28.59 19.46 15.57
CA MET A 372 -27.57 20.33 14.99
C MET A 372 -28.23 21.48 14.20
N ARG A 373 -27.79 22.71 14.45
CA ARG A 373 -28.21 23.89 13.71
C ARG A 373 -27.20 24.27 12.67
N PHE A 374 -27.65 24.59 11.47
CA PHE A 374 -26.82 25.05 10.37
C PHE A 374 -27.10 26.54 10.11
N HIS A 375 -26.05 27.26 9.66
CA HIS A 375 -26.24 28.62 9.15
C HIS A 375 -27.13 28.64 7.91
N GLY A 376 -26.83 27.74 6.96
CA GLY A 376 -27.57 27.56 5.72
C GLY A 376 -27.53 26.14 5.22
N VAL A 377 -28.49 25.82 4.35
CA VAL A 377 -28.53 24.56 3.59
C VAL A 377 -28.41 24.91 2.11
N TYR A 378 -27.39 24.36 1.45
CA TYR A 378 -27.05 24.62 0.05
C TYR A 378 -27.36 23.36 -0.77
N PRO A 379 -28.54 23.28 -1.39
CA PRO A 379 -28.99 22.11 -2.11
C PRO A 379 -28.41 22.11 -3.53
N PHE A 380 -27.83 20.99 -3.94
CA PHE A 380 -27.40 20.72 -5.30
C PHE A 380 -28.28 19.63 -5.92
N GLN A 381 -28.63 19.80 -7.18
CA GLN A 381 -29.24 18.74 -7.98
C GLN A 381 -28.14 17.93 -8.66
N TYR A 382 -27.79 16.81 -8.07
CA TYR A 382 -26.78 15.89 -8.58
C TYR A 382 -27.46 14.65 -9.17
N ARG A 383 -27.00 14.22 -10.35
CA ARG A 383 -27.44 13.00 -11.00
C ARG A 383 -26.23 12.18 -11.43
N THR A 384 -26.22 10.92 -11.07
CA THR A 384 -25.24 9.97 -11.58
C THR A 384 -25.54 9.64 -13.04
N LEU A 385 -24.49 9.42 -13.84
CA LEU A 385 -24.62 8.97 -15.21
C LEU A 385 -24.77 7.43 -15.26
N ASN A 386 -25.47 6.95 -16.29
CA ASN A 386 -25.52 5.53 -16.62
C ASN A 386 -24.28 5.18 -17.49
N ASN A 387 -23.81 3.97 -17.40
CA ASN A 387 -22.79 3.46 -18.30
C ASN A 387 -23.41 3.23 -19.69
N PHE A 388 -22.75 3.73 -20.72
CA PHE A 388 -23.20 3.61 -22.10
C PHE A 388 -22.68 2.36 -22.79
N PHE A 389 -21.74 1.63 -22.19
CA PHE A 389 -21.17 0.37 -22.72
C PHE A 389 -20.76 0.44 -24.20
N SER A 390 -20.11 1.52 -24.60
CA SER A 390 -19.74 1.79 -25.99
C SER A 390 -20.93 1.93 -26.99
N GLN A 391 -22.17 2.06 -26.51
CA GLN A 391 -23.34 2.24 -27.34
C GLN A 391 -23.43 3.69 -27.85
N MET A 392 -22.66 4.04 -28.87
CA MET A 392 -22.57 5.41 -29.40
C MET A 392 -23.91 6.05 -29.78
N PRO A 393 -24.93 5.32 -30.30
CA PRO A 393 -26.26 5.91 -30.52
C PRO A 393 -26.92 6.44 -29.22
N GLN A 394 -26.74 5.76 -28.09
CA GLN A 394 -27.24 6.25 -26.79
C GLN A 394 -26.44 7.46 -26.30
N VAL A 395 -25.12 7.42 -26.44
CA VAL A 395 -24.24 8.56 -26.13
C VAL A 395 -24.71 9.79 -26.91
N LYS A 396 -24.99 9.66 -28.21
CA LYS A 396 -25.48 10.74 -29.05
C LYS A 396 -26.79 11.30 -28.55
N LEU A 397 -27.78 10.44 -28.22
CA LEU A 397 -29.08 10.88 -27.70
C LEU A 397 -28.95 11.67 -26.39
N GLU A 398 -28.09 11.22 -25.47
CA GLU A 398 -27.85 11.92 -24.22
C GLU A 398 -27.09 13.25 -24.45
N MET A 399 -26.07 13.27 -25.31
CA MET A 399 -25.39 14.51 -25.68
C MET A 399 -26.36 15.55 -26.28
N GLU A 400 -27.25 15.11 -27.20
CA GLU A 400 -28.28 15.99 -27.77
C GLU A 400 -29.27 16.45 -26.70
N ARG A 401 -29.67 15.60 -25.74
CA ARG A 401 -30.53 15.95 -24.61
C ARG A 401 -29.90 17.06 -23.79
N TRP A 402 -28.64 16.88 -23.36
CA TRP A 402 -27.93 17.88 -22.56
C TRP A 402 -27.77 19.22 -23.30
N LEU A 403 -27.37 19.18 -24.58
CA LEU A 403 -27.22 20.40 -25.39
C LEU A 403 -28.55 21.13 -25.59
N LYS A 404 -29.69 20.41 -25.78
CA LYS A 404 -31.02 20.99 -25.82
C LYS A 404 -31.43 21.66 -24.51
N GLN A 405 -30.91 21.18 -23.37
CA GLN A 405 -31.11 21.76 -22.05
C GLN A 405 -30.11 22.90 -21.75
N HIS A 406 -29.34 23.33 -22.74
CA HIS A 406 -28.28 24.35 -22.58
C HIS A 406 -27.22 23.98 -21.57
N MET A 407 -26.88 22.69 -21.47
CA MET A 407 -25.81 22.21 -20.60
C MET A 407 -24.49 22.17 -21.36
N THR A 408 -23.40 22.50 -20.68
CA THR A 408 -22.04 22.33 -21.16
C THR A 408 -21.53 20.95 -20.78
N VAL A 409 -21.07 20.18 -21.75
CA VAL A 409 -20.62 18.81 -21.52
C VAL A 409 -19.09 18.77 -21.52
N PHE A 410 -18.52 18.19 -20.47
CA PHE A 410 -17.10 17.97 -20.31
C PHE A 410 -16.80 16.47 -20.34
N VAL A 411 -16.05 16.03 -21.36
CA VAL A 411 -15.61 14.64 -21.52
C VAL A 411 -14.18 14.55 -21.04
N MET A 412 -13.95 13.81 -19.94
CA MET A 412 -12.64 13.66 -19.30
C MET A 412 -11.91 12.45 -19.88
N VAL A 413 -10.69 12.66 -20.35
CA VAL A 413 -9.83 11.60 -20.92
C VAL A 413 -8.39 11.72 -20.40
N PRO A 414 -7.64 10.61 -20.27
CA PRO A 414 -6.34 10.60 -19.59
C PRO A 414 -5.19 11.24 -20.40
N SER A 415 -5.31 11.35 -21.73
CA SER A 415 -4.23 11.89 -22.56
C SER A 415 -4.77 12.65 -23.78
N PHE A 416 -3.91 13.47 -24.40
CA PHE A 416 -4.25 14.21 -25.61
C PHE A 416 -4.51 13.28 -26.80
N GLU A 417 -3.73 12.22 -26.97
CA GLU A 417 -3.94 11.21 -28.02
C GLU A 417 -5.32 10.55 -27.87
N ARG A 418 -5.71 10.32 -26.64
CA ARG A 418 -7.02 9.76 -26.32
C ARG A 418 -8.14 10.75 -26.65
N ALA A 419 -7.92 12.05 -26.39
CA ALA A 419 -8.87 13.11 -26.76
C ALA A 419 -9.12 13.15 -28.27
N GLU A 420 -8.08 13.08 -29.08
CA GLU A 420 -8.21 13.02 -30.55
C GLU A 420 -8.98 11.77 -31.00
N LYS A 421 -8.72 10.62 -30.39
CA LYS A 421 -9.41 9.37 -30.71
C LYS A 421 -10.90 9.46 -30.37
N VAL A 422 -11.25 9.98 -29.19
CA VAL A 422 -12.64 10.20 -28.76
C VAL A 422 -13.33 11.21 -29.67
N GLN A 423 -12.66 12.28 -30.06
CA GLN A 423 -13.20 13.27 -30.99
C GLN A 423 -13.54 12.66 -32.35
N ARG A 424 -12.68 11.81 -32.90
CA ARG A 424 -12.95 11.08 -34.17
C ARG A 424 -14.17 10.17 -34.04
N ILE A 425 -14.23 9.39 -32.98
CA ILE A 425 -15.40 8.52 -32.70
C ILE A 425 -16.68 9.37 -32.62
N PHE A 426 -16.68 10.48 -31.90
CA PHE A 426 -17.84 11.36 -31.81
C PHE A 426 -18.24 11.95 -33.18
N ALA A 427 -17.26 12.35 -33.99
CA ALA A 427 -17.50 12.87 -35.34
C ALA A 427 -18.17 11.82 -36.26
N ASP A 428 -17.72 10.56 -36.20
CA ASP A 428 -18.29 9.44 -36.97
C ASP A 428 -19.77 9.17 -36.60
N PHE A 429 -20.17 9.48 -35.38
CA PHE A 429 -21.58 9.41 -34.94
C PHE A 429 -22.33 10.75 -35.00
N GLY A 430 -21.70 11.79 -35.59
CA GLY A 430 -22.32 13.12 -35.78
C GLY A 430 -22.44 13.93 -34.48
N VAL A 431 -21.61 13.69 -33.48
CA VAL A 431 -21.49 14.49 -32.27
C VAL A 431 -20.32 15.48 -32.46
N HIS A 432 -20.65 16.77 -32.54
CA HIS A 432 -19.62 17.81 -32.64
C HIS A 432 -18.99 18.05 -31.25
N SER A 433 -17.67 17.90 -31.15
CA SER A 433 -16.89 18.11 -29.95
C SER A 433 -15.62 18.91 -30.17
N TYR A 434 -15.13 19.55 -29.13
CA TYR A 434 -13.96 20.41 -29.14
C TYR A 434 -12.94 19.89 -28.13
N ILE A 435 -11.69 19.69 -28.55
CA ILE A 435 -10.62 19.40 -27.65
C ILE A 435 -10.15 20.69 -27.00
N LYS A 436 -10.25 20.78 -25.68
CA LYS A 436 -9.77 21.93 -24.92
C LYS A 436 -8.24 21.88 -24.83
N GLY A 437 -7.59 22.85 -25.50
CA GLY A 437 -6.19 23.17 -25.31
C GLY A 437 -5.99 24.27 -24.26
N ASN A 438 -5.21 25.30 -24.61
CA ASN A 438 -4.99 26.47 -23.74
C ASN A 438 -6.15 27.47 -23.80
N ASP A 439 -7.01 27.38 -24.79
CA ASP A 439 -8.18 28.25 -24.94
C ASP A 439 -9.27 27.87 -23.90
N PRO A 440 -10.14 28.83 -23.52
CA PRO A 440 -11.31 28.55 -22.68
C PRO A 440 -12.22 27.50 -23.32
N PHE A 441 -12.96 26.75 -22.49
CA PHE A 441 -13.98 25.83 -22.98
C PHE A 441 -15.15 26.62 -23.66
N ILE A 442 -15.91 25.93 -24.49
CA ILE A 442 -17.05 26.51 -25.19
C ILE A 442 -18.33 26.12 -24.49
N GLU A 443 -19.09 27.10 -24.00
CA GLU A 443 -20.38 26.89 -23.36
C GLU A 443 -21.40 26.27 -24.32
N ASN A 444 -22.29 25.44 -23.76
CA ASN A 444 -23.34 24.72 -24.49
C ASN A 444 -22.79 23.83 -25.62
N LYS A 445 -21.58 23.33 -25.48
CA LYS A 445 -20.90 22.41 -26.40
C LYS A 445 -20.32 21.25 -25.67
N VAL A 446 -19.90 20.22 -26.42
CA VAL A 446 -19.16 19.07 -25.92
C VAL A 446 -17.68 19.42 -25.98
N ASN A 447 -17.05 19.53 -24.81
CA ASN A 447 -15.63 19.82 -24.65
C ASN A 447 -14.92 18.56 -24.16
N ILE A 448 -13.84 18.16 -24.82
CA ILE A 448 -12.98 17.05 -24.44
C ILE A 448 -11.78 17.62 -23.69
N LEU A 449 -11.51 17.12 -22.49
CA LEU A 449 -10.48 17.62 -21.59
C LEU A 449 -9.51 16.51 -21.23
N VAL A 450 -8.24 16.84 -21.19
CA VAL A 450 -7.22 15.95 -20.61
C VAL A 450 -7.23 16.13 -19.10
N GLY A 451 -7.43 15.05 -18.39
CA GLY A 451 -7.53 14.96 -16.93
C GLY A 451 -8.30 13.73 -16.51
N GLY A 452 -8.43 13.52 -15.21
CA GLY A 452 -9.12 12.36 -14.64
C GLY A 452 -10.17 12.75 -13.60
N MET A 453 -11.16 11.89 -13.46
CA MET A 453 -12.21 11.95 -12.46
C MET A 453 -12.77 10.54 -12.27
N ALA A 454 -13.08 10.15 -11.04
CA ALA A 454 -13.50 8.78 -10.75
C ALA A 454 -14.85 8.42 -11.37
N ASN A 455 -15.82 9.36 -11.38
CA ASN A 455 -17.17 9.13 -11.91
C ASN A 455 -17.74 10.37 -12.55
N GLY A 456 -18.43 10.19 -13.68
CA GLY A 456 -19.19 11.24 -14.34
C GLY A 456 -20.52 11.56 -13.61
N PHE A 457 -21.02 12.79 -13.81
CA PHE A 457 -22.27 13.27 -13.19
C PHE A 457 -22.85 14.46 -13.93
N GLU A 458 -24.14 14.74 -13.66
CA GLU A 458 -24.85 15.95 -14.09
C GLU A 458 -25.09 16.89 -12.90
N LEU A 459 -24.91 18.19 -13.11
CA LEU A 459 -25.38 19.28 -12.26
C LEU A 459 -26.34 20.15 -13.07
N PRO A 460 -27.65 19.83 -13.09
CA PRO A 460 -28.61 20.50 -13.97
C PRO A 460 -28.80 22.00 -13.67
N GLN A 461 -28.73 22.40 -12.39
CA GLN A 461 -28.84 23.79 -11.98
C GLN A 461 -27.64 24.62 -12.44
N GLU A 462 -26.45 24.05 -12.34
CA GLU A 462 -25.18 24.62 -12.76
C GLU A 462 -24.93 24.49 -14.29
N LYS A 463 -25.85 23.78 -15.00
CA LYS A 463 -25.82 23.51 -16.44
C LYS A 463 -24.52 22.86 -16.94
N VAL A 464 -23.96 21.95 -16.17
CA VAL A 464 -22.77 21.19 -16.53
C VAL A 464 -22.98 19.69 -16.41
N VAL A 465 -22.28 18.97 -17.27
CA VAL A 465 -22.20 17.50 -17.24
C VAL A 465 -20.73 17.10 -17.38
N PHE A 466 -20.28 16.22 -16.50
CA PHE A 466 -18.97 15.57 -16.60
C PHE A 466 -19.18 14.11 -17.00
N VAL A 467 -18.50 13.68 -18.04
CA VAL A 467 -18.55 12.31 -18.57
C VAL A 467 -17.12 11.78 -18.59
N THR A 468 -16.89 10.62 -18.03
CA THR A 468 -15.56 9.98 -18.07
C THR A 468 -15.53 8.83 -19.08
N GLU A 469 -14.35 8.32 -19.36
CA GLU A 469 -14.22 7.14 -20.21
C GLU A 469 -14.94 5.91 -19.65
N LYS A 470 -15.08 5.84 -18.33
CA LYS A 470 -15.80 4.78 -17.66
C LYS A 470 -17.26 4.70 -18.11
N GLU A 471 -17.97 5.83 -18.14
CA GLU A 471 -19.35 5.87 -18.59
C GLU A 471 -19.45 5.65 -20.11
N LEU A 472 -18.50 6.16 -20.89
CA LEU A 472 -18.56 6.03 -22.36
C LEU A 472 -18.26 4.62 -22.84
N PHE A 473 -17.19 4.00 -22.34
CA PHE A 473 -16.60 2.80 -22.91
C PHE A 473 -16.55 1.59 -21.96
N ASN A 474 -17.12 1.72 -20.77
CA ASN A 474 -16.93 0.77 -19.67
C ASN A 474 -15.44 0.48 -19.34
N LYS A 475 -14.56 1.37 -19.79
CA LYS A 475 -13.17 1.32 -19.37
C LYS A 475 -13.09 1.88 -17.96
N VAL A 476 -12.90 1.00 -17.01
CA VAL A 476 -12.40 1.42 -15.70
C VAL A 476 -11.09 2.16 -15.99
N THR A 477 -10.99 3.42 -15.58
CA THR A 477 -9.71 4.15 -15.61
C THR A 477 -8.75 3.29 -14.80
N LYS A 478 -7.76 2.68 -15.50
CA LYS A 478 -6.83 1.78 -14.83
C LYS A 478 -6.19 2.56 -13.72
N LYS A 479 -6.39 2.12 -12.49
CA LYS A 479 -5.72 2.71 -11.33
C LYS A 479 -4.24 2.58 -11.63
N GLN A 480 -3.53 3.71 -11.76
CA GLN A 480 -2.08 3.62 -11.63
C GLN A 480 -1.87 2.99 -10.25
N PRO A 481 -1.16 1.87 -10.18
CA PRO A 481 -0.75 1.39 -8.88
C PRO A 481 -0.07 2.60 -8.25
N HIS A 482 -0.51 3.01 -7.06
CA HIS A 482 0.37 3.75 -6.19
C HIS A 482 1.69 3.00 -6.33
N ARG A 483 2.73 3.65 -6.88
CA ARG A 483 4.06 3.08 -6.83
C ARG A 483 4.26 2.74 -5.36
N GLN A 484 3.97 1.47 -5.05
CA GLN A 484 4.59 0.88 -3.88
C GLN A 484 6.07 1.08 -4.18
N LYS A 485 6.63 2.10 -3.57
CA LYS A 485 8.05 2.20 -3.41
C LYS A 485 8.38 0.96 -2.59
N MET A 486 8.61 -0.17 -3.31
CA MET A 486 9.14 -1.35 -2.65
C MET A 486 10.46 -0.89 -2.08
N THR A 487 10.42 -0.58 -0.82
CA THR A 487 11.63 -0.37 -0.05
C THR A 487 12.44 -1.65 -0.23
N ASN A 488 13.72 -1.51 -0.59
CA ASN A 488 14.70 -2.59 -0.63
C ASN A 488 14.78 -3.36 0.71
N ALA A 489 14.02 -2.94 1.71
CA ALA A 489 13.86 -3.50 3.03
C ALA A 489 13.47 -4.98 3.08
N GLU A 490 12.61 -5.45 2.17
CA GLU A 490 12.26 -6.88 2.15
C GLU A 490 13.37 -7.75 1.61
N ARG A 491 14.19 -7.24 0.68
CA ARG A 491 15.40 -7.94 0.21
C ARG A 491 16.47 -8.03 1.29
N LEU A 492 16.59 -7.02 2.15
CA LEU A 492 17.58 -6.96 3.22
C LEU A 492 17.21 -7.82 4.44
N LYS A 493 15.94 -8.11 4.70
CA LYS A 493 15.53 -9.04 5.78
C LYS A 493 16.26 -10.38 5.72
N SER A 494 16.59 -10.88 4.53
CA SER A 494 17.36 -12.12 4.37
C SER A 494 18.80 -12.03 4.88
N TYR A 495 19.39 -10.84 4.96
CA TYR A 495 20.80 -10.65 5.38
C TYR A 495 20.90 -10.09 6.81
N THR A 496 19.91 -9.33 7.29
CA THR A 496 19.86 -8.85 8.68
C THR A 496 19.48 -9.93 9.70
N GLU A 497 19.02 -11.08 9.23
CA GLU A 497 18.79 -12.27 10.07
C GLU A 497 20.07 -13.02 10.50
N LEU A 498 21.28 -12.54 10.12
CA LEU A 498 22.53 -13.12 10.57
C LEU A 498 22.90 -12.62 11.97
N ASN A 499 22.77 -13.52 12.95
CA ASN A 499 23.23 -13.26 14.30
C ASN A 499 24.66 -13.80 14.51
N PRO A 500 25.50 -13.14 15.31
CA PRO A 500 26.76 -13.72 15.72
C PRO A 500 26.55 -15.13 16.31
N GLY A 501 27.22 -16.13 15.76
CA GLY A 501 27.02 -17.52 16.07
C GLY A 501 26.25 -18.31 14.99
N ASP A 502 25.71 -17.66 13.96
CA ASP A 502 25.11 -18.34 12.82
C ASP A 502 26.18 -18.93 11.91
N TYR A 503 25.89 -20.12 11.35
CA TYR A 503 26.72 -20.66 10.27
C TYR A 503 26.37 -19.99 8.95
N VAL A 504 27.39 -19.62 8.19
CA VAL A 504 27.26 -18.99 6.88
C VAL A 504 28.07 -19.73 5.83
N VAL A 505 27.62 -19.70 4.59
CA VAL A 505 28.29 -20.27 3.44
C VAL A 505 28.85 -19.17 2.58
N HIS A 506 30.13 -19.09 2.44
CA HIS A 506 30.81 -18.22 1.47
C HIS A 506 31.02 -18.94 0.15
N VAL A 507 30.69 -18.34 -0.97
CA VAL A 507 30.76 -18.95 -2.32
C VAL A 507 32.11 -19.56 -2.62
N ASN A 508 33.21 -18.94 -2.18
CA ASN A 508 34.58 -19.40 -2.47
C ASN A 508 35.24 -20.16 -1.32
N HIS A 509 34.80 -19.94 -0.07
CA HIS A 509 35.52 -20.46 1.11
C HIS A 509 34.71 -21.51 1.91
N GLY A 510 33.46 -21.73 1.55
CA GLY A 510 32.58 -22.72 2.20
C GLY A 510 32.01 -22.26 3.53
N ILE A 511 31.73 -23.22 4.42
CA ILE A 511 31.01 -22.99 5.66
C ILE A 511 31.95 -22.44 6.74
N GLY A 512 31.57 -21.28 7.32
CA GLY A 512 32.19 -20.65 8.49
C GLY A 512 31.16 -20.18 9.50
N LEU A 513 31.63 -19.65 10.60
CA LEU A 513 30.80 -19.11 11.70
C LEU A 513 30.84 -17.57 11.65
N TYR A 514 29.70 -16.93 11.51
CA TYR A 514 29.62 -15.48 11.57
C TYR A 514 29.86 -14.97 12.99
N THR A 515 30.85 -14.09 13.18
CA THR A 515 31.24 -13.59 14.50
C THR A 515 30.81 -12.13 14.75
N GLY A 516 30.33 -11.42 13.74
CA GLY A 516 29.83 -10.05 13.86
C GLY A 516 30.43 -9.11 12.82
N MET A 517 30.13 -7.83 12.96
CA MET A 517 30.67 -6.74 12.15
C MET A 517 31.86 -6.11 12.86
N GLU A 518 32.91 -5.79 12.11
CA GLU A 518 34.10 -5.09 12.58
C GLU A 518 34.39 -3.92 11.63
N THR A 519 34.52 -2.70 12.15
CA THR A 519 34.91 -1.52 11.36
C THR A 519 36.44 -1.48 11.33
N ILE A 520 37.04 -1.53 10.16
CA ILE A 520 38.49 -1.55 9.97
C ILE A 520 38.89 -0.33 9.15
N GLU A 521 39.91 0.38 9.60
CA GLU A 521 40.50 1.50 8.86
C GLU A 521 41.49 0.97 7.82
N VAL A 522 41.19 1.20 6.54
CA VAL A 522 42.04 0.84 5.42
C VAL A 522 42.33 2.09 4.59
N GLY A 523 43.59 2.53 4.59
CA GLY A 523 44.03 3.68 3.79
C GLY A 523 43.41 5.03 4.22
N GLY A 524 43.07 5.20 5.51
CA GLY A 524 42.45 6.42 6.03
C GLY A 524 40.93 6.50 5.87
N VAL A 525 40.29 5.43 5.38
CA VAL A 525 38.84 5.33 5.25
C VAL A 525 38.33 4.22 6.17
N HIS A 526 37.34 4.52 6.99
CA HIS A 526 36.66 3.53 7.83
C HIS A 526 35.69 2.72 6.97
N GLN A 527 35.84 1.40 6.99
CA GLN A 527 35.02 0.49 6.19
C GLN A 527 34.55 -0.68 7.05
N ASP A 528 33.28 -1.09 6.89
CA ASP A 528 32.68 -2.18 7.65
C ASP A 528 32.94 -3.51 6.97
N TYR A 529 33.33 -4.49 7.78
CA TYR A 529 33.61 -5.86 7.37
C TYR A 529 32.78 -6.84 8.20
N MET A 530 32.25 -7.84 7.54
CA MET A 530 31.71 -9.03 8.20
C MET A 530 32.84 -9.97 8.56
N SER A 531 32.94 -10.34 9.83
CA SER A 531 33.94 -11.26 10.36
C SER A 531 33.38 -12.68 10.39
N ILE A 532 34.04 -13.63 9.71
CA ILE A 532 33.65 -15.04 9.64
C ILE A 532 34.82 -15.89 10.12
N ALA A 533 34.57 -16.70 11.16
CA ALA A 533 35.57 -17.64 11.69
C ALA A 533 35.50 -18.98 10.93
N TYR A 534 36.67 -19.52 10.63
CA TYR A 534 36.88 -20.82 10.00
C TYR A 534 37.65 -21.77 10.93
N GLN A 535 37.91 -23.02 10.49
CA GLN A 535 38.70 -23.96 11.26
C GLN A 535 40.10 -23.40 11.60
N GLU A 536 40.68 -23.88 12.68
CA GLU A 536 42.00 -23.48 13.19
C GLU A 536 42.12 -22.00 13.57
N GLY A 537 40.98 -21.33 13.86
CA GLY A 537 40.99 -19.93 14.30
C GLY A 537 41.20 -18.89 13.21
N ALA A 538 41.23 -19.30 11.94
CA ALA A 538 41.35 -18.38 10.82
C ALA A 538 40.08 -17.51 10.71
N LYS A 539 40.26 -16.20 10.49
CA LYS A 539 39.14 -15.24 10.25
C LYS A 539 39.22 -14.70 8.82
N LEU A 540 38.06 -14.54 8.21
CA LEU A 540 37.90 -13.89 6.93
C LEU A 540 37.07 -12.60 7.15
N PHE A 541 37.60 -11.48 6.68
CA PHE A 541 36.92 -10.19 6.71
C PHE A 541 36.37 -9.89 5.31
N ILE A 542 35.07 -9.71 5.19
CA ILE A 542 34.39 -9.47 3.93
C ILE A 542 33.77 -8.09 3.99
N PRO A 543 34.13 -7.17 3.06
CA PRO A 543 33.49 -5.86 2.98
C PRO A 543 31.98 -6.01 2.83
N VAL A 544 31.20 -5.15 3.46
CA VAL A 544 29.72 -5.17 3.36
C VAL A 544 29.25 -5.08 1.91
N THR A 545 29.98 -4.39 1.06
CA THR A 545 29.73 -4.33 -0.40
C THR A 545 29.78 -5.69 -1.11
N GLN A 546 30.32 -6.73 -0.46
CA GLN A 546 30.42 -8.10 -0.99
C GLN A 546 29.52 -9.10 -0.22
N ILE A 547 28.54 -8.62 0.48
CA ILE A 547 27.59 -9.42 1.28
C ILE A 547 26.87 -10.49 0.44
N HIS A 548 26.67 -10.25 -0.85
CA HIS A 548 26.08 -11.19 -1.81
C HIS A 548 26.88 -12.51 -1.97
N LEU A 549 28.13 -12.55 -1.53
CA LEU A 549 28.96 -13.76 -1.53
C LEU A 549 28.68 -14.70 -0.35
N ILE A 550 27.79 -14.28 0.58
CA ILE A 550 27.49 -15.00 1.82
C ILE A 550 26.01 -15.34 1.87
N GLN A 551 25.70 -16.54 2.33
CA GLN A 551 24.32 -16.98 2.62
C GLN A 551 24.26 -17.66 3.99
N LYS A 552 23.15 -17.47 4.73
CA LYS A 552 22.90 -18.20 5.95
C LYS A 552 22.81 -19.69 5.65
N TYR A 553 23.51 -20.51 6.40
CA TYR A 553 23.41 -21.96 6.26
C TYR A 553 22.08 -22.44 6.84
N VAL A 554 21.25 -23.03 6.01
CA VAL A 554 19.97 -23.63 6.39
C VAL A 554 20.07 -25.14 6.14
N SER A 555 19.85 -25.96 7.16
CA SER A 555 19.81 -27.41 7.05
C SER A 555 18.43 -27.94 7.41
N SER A 556 17.95 -28.93 6.67
CA SER A 556 16.73 -29.70 7.01
C SER A 556 16.93 -30.63 8.20
N ASP A 557 18.20 -31.00 8.47
CA ASP A 557 18.57 -31.86 9.59
C ASP A 557 19.20 -31.01 10.70
N ALA A 558 18.77 -31.20 11.94
CA ALA A 558 19.25 -30.49 13.14
C ALA A 558 20.74 -30.72 13.48
N LYS A 559 21.57 -31.16 12.54
CA LYS A 559 23.01 -31.40 12.74
C LYS A 559 23.81 -30.14 12.44
N MET A 560 24.68 -29.76 13.37
CA MET A 560 25.64 -28.67 13.16
C MET A 560 26.56 -28.97 11.97
N PRO A 561 26.72 -28.05 11.01
CA PRO A 561 27.58 -28.26 9.88
C PRO A 561 29.06 -28.25 10.30
N LYS A 562 29.88 -29.01 9.60
CA LYS A 562 31.32 -28.97 9.78
C LYS A 562 31.87 -27.72 9.10
N MET A 563 32.57 -26.85 9.85
CA MET A 563 33.25 -25.70 9.28
C MET A 563 34.38 -26.17 8.34
N HIS A 564 34.63 -25.38 7.31
CA HIS A 564 35.74 -25.63 6.38
C HIS A 564 37.04 -24.97 6.85
N LYS A 565 38.17 -25.42 6.32
CA LYS A 565 39.45 -24.76 6.51
C LYS A 565 39.61 -23.68 5.43
N LEU A 566 39.98 -22.47 5.82
CA LEU A 566 40.25 -21.38 4.87
C LEU A 566 41.43 -21.75 3.96
N GLY A 567 41.26 -21.69 2.64
CA GLY A 567 42.26 -22.13 1.66
C GLY A 567 42.36 -23.65 1.45
N GLY A 568 41.51 -24.45 2.09
CA GLY A 568 41.47 -25.91 1.92
C GLY A 568 40.78 -26.34 0.62
N THR A 569 41.05 -27.60 0.20
CA THR A 569 40.51 -28.17 -1.05
C THR A 569 39.15 -28.87 -0.87
N GLU A 570 38.65 -29.01 0.37
CA GLU A 570 37.42 -29.73 0.67
C GLU A 570 36.21 -29.08 0.01
N TRP A 571 36.11 -27.75 0.06
CA TRP A 571 35.01 -27.01 -0.56
C TRP A 571 34.99 -27.12 -2.09
N ALA A 572 36.21 -27.04 -2.71
CA ALA A 572 36.34 -27.22 -4.15
C ALA A 572 35.92 -28.63 -4.60
N LYS A 573 36.27 -29.68 -3.82
CA LYS A 573 35.81 -31.05 -4.08
C LYS A 573 34.30 -31.19 -3.93
N THR A 574 33.68 -30.56 -2.93
CA THR A 574 32.25 -30.58 -2.75
C THR A 574 31.55 -29.90 -3.93
N LYS A 575 32.01 -28.71 -4.35
CA LYS A 575 31.45 -28.01 -5.53
C LYS A 575 31.57 -28.87 -6.79
N LYS A 576 32.76 -29.51 -7.05
CA LYS A 576 32.96 -30.38 -8.22
C LYS A 576 32.02 -31.58 -8.24
N LYS A 577 31.80 -32.23 -7.07
CA LYS A 577 30.85 -33.36 -6.94
C LYS A 577 29.40 -32.97 -7.22
N VAL A 578 28.98 -31.75 -6.79
CA VAL A 578 27.67 -31.22 -7.09
C VAL A 578 27.54 -30.85 -8.56
N ALA A 579 28.59 -30.20 -9.15
CA ALA A 579 28.60 -29.84 -10.56
C ALA A 579 28.45 -31.07 -11.47
N SER A 580 29.17 -32.18 -11.19
CA SER A 580 29.02 -33.43 -11.96
C SER A 580 27.60 -33.99 -11.93
N LYS A 581 26.93 -33.95 -10.76
CA LYS A 581 25.50 -34.37 -10.68
C LYS A 581 24.59 -33.47 -11.46
N ILE A 582 24.89 -32.19 -11.57
CA ILE A 582 24.12 -31.24 -12.38
C ILE A 582 24.32 -31.50 -13.87
N GLU A 583 25.52 -31.89 -14.31
CA GLU A 583 25.80 -32.28 -15.69
C GLU A 583 24.94 -33.50 -16.12
N ASP A 584 24.86 -34.54 -15.26
CA ASP A 584 24.03 -35.73 -15.52
C ASP A 584 22.55 -35.35 -15.73
N ILE A 585 22.02 -34.42 -14.89
CA ILE A 585 20.64 -33.91 -15.00
C ILE A 585 20.48 -33.03 -16.27
N ALA A 586 21.50 -32.27 -16.62
CA ALA A 586 21.48 -31.42 -17.81
C ALA A 586 21.36 -32.25 -19.09
N ASP A 587 22.04 -33.39 -19.18
CA ASP A 587 21.95 -34.30 -20.36
C ASP A 587 20.53 -34.87 -20.50
N GLU A 588 19.89 -35.32 -19.41
CA GLU A 588 18.47 -35.76 -19.41
C GLU A 588 17.52 -34.66 -19.85
N LEU A 589 17.76 -33.41 -19.41
CA LEU A 589 16.95 -32.25 -19.80
C LEU A 589 17.15 -31.89 -21.27
N ILE A 590 18.38 -31.95 -21.80
CA ILE A 590 18.65 -31.69 -23.22
C ILE A 590 17.91 -32.67 -24.10
N GLU A 591 17.88 -33.96 -23.74
CA GLU A 591 17.11 -34.97 -24.46
C GLU A 591 15.60 -34.69 -24.42
N LEU A 592 15.07 -34.29 -23.25
CA LEU A 592 13.68 -33.88 -23.09
C LEU A 592 13.32 -32.66 -23.97
N TYR A 593 14.20 -31.66 -24.01
CA TYR A 593 14.01 -30.46 -24.83
C TYR A 593 14.07 -30.79 -26.33
N ALA A 594 15.02 -31.64 -26.74
CA ALA A 594 15.12 -32.06 -28.14
C ALA A 594 13.87 -32.81 -28.59
N ASN A 595 13.32 -33.72 -27.77
CA ASN A 595 12.09 -34.41 -28.03
C ASN A 595 10.89 -33.44 -28.15
N ARG A 596 10.77 -32.47 -27.23
CA ARG A 596 9.73 -31.44 -27.26
C ARG A 596 9.83 -30.55 -28.49
N GLU A 597 11.03 -30.18 -28.92
CA GLU A 597 11.24 -29.33 -30.09
C GLU A 597 10.87 -30.03 -31.41
N SER A 598 10.91 -31.35 -31.42
CA SER A 598 10.49 -32.18 -32.57
C SER A 598 9.00 -32.40 -32.68
N GLU A 599 8.24 -32.20 -31.60
CA GLU A 599 6.78 -32.36 -31.58
C GLU A 599 6.07 -31.12 -32.13
N LYS A 600 4.95 -31.36 -32.82
CA LYS A 600 4.07 -30.31 -33.32
C LYS A 600 3.00 -29.99 -32.27
N GLY A 601 2.97 -28.73 -31.81
CA GLY A 601 1.94 -28.20 -30.94
C GLY A 601 0.69 -27.73 -31.71
N TYR A 602 -0.25 -27.16 -30.96
CA TYR A 602 -1.39 -26.46 -31.49
C TYR A 602 -1.08 -24.96 -31.67
N ALA A 603 -1.27 -24.42 -32.86
CA ALA A 603 -1.10 -22.99 -33.12
C ALA A 603 -2.45 -22.29 -32.94
N TYR A 604 -2.54 -21.43 -31.93
CA TYR A 604 -3.73 -20.63 -31.68
C TYR A 604 -3.88 -19.52 -32.72
N GLN A 605 -5.13 -19.09 -32.95
CA GLN A 605 -5.42 -17.98 -33.85
C GLN A 605 -5.00 -16.63 -33.25
N PRO A 606 -4.80 -15.58 -34.06
CA PRO A 606 -4.63 -14.21 -33.56
C PRO A 606 -5.76 -13.78 -32.64
N ASP A 607 -5.50 -12.75 -31.80
CA ASP A 607 -6.46 -12.26 -30.82
C ASP A 607 -7.81 -11.86 -31.44
N THR A 608 -8.86 -12.32 -30.83
CA THR A 608 -10.23 -11.94 -31.17
C THR A 608 -10.65 -10.65 -30.45
N PRO A 609 -11.77 -10.02 -30.86
CA PRO A 609 -12.32 -8.87 -30.13
C PRO A 609 -12.60 -9.18 -28.66
N GLU A 610 -13.07 -10.39 -28.34
CA GLU A 610 -13.37 -10.83 -26.96
C GLU A 610 -12.10 -10.96 -26.13
N GLN A 611 -10.98 -11.41 -26.72
CA GLN A 611 -9.67 -11.43 -26.04
C GLN A 611 -9.26 -10.00 -25.64
N LEU A 612 -9.41 -9.05 -26.56
CA LEU A 612 -9.09 -7.65 -26.29
C LEU A 612 -10.05 -7.04 -25.24
N GLU A 613 -11.32 -7.45 -25.26
CA GLU A 613 -12.29 -7.03 -24.24
C GLU A 613 -11.91 -7.56 -22.87
N PHE A 614 -11.60 -8.85 -22.77
CA PHE A 614 -11.10 -9.47 -21.54
C PHE A 614 -9.86 -8.75 -20.99
N GLU A 615 -8.87 -8.44 -21.82
CA GLU A 615 -7.66 -7.75 -21.41
C GLU A 615 -7.94 -6.30 -20.97
N ASN A 616 -8.78 -5.58 -21.70
CA ASN A 616 -9.17 -4.21 -21.39
C ASN A 616 -10.02 -4.11 -20.11
N ALA A 617 -10.70 -5.18 -19.69
CA ALA A 617 -11.43 -5.24 -18.44
C ALA A 617 -10.54 -5.42 -17.20
N PHE A 618 -9.22 -5.53 -17.37
CA PHE A 618 -8.29 -5.56 -16.24
C PHE A 618 -8.29 -4.21 -15.50
N PRO A 619 -8.55 -4.20 -14.17
CA PRO A 619 -8.81 -2.96 -13.43
C PRO A 619 -7.56 -2.10 -13.16
N TYR A 620 -6.35 -2.62 -13.44
CA TYR A 620 -5.09 -1.91 -13.19
C TYR A 620 -4.39 -1.54 -14.51
N THR A 621 -3.49 -0.55 -14.46
CA THR A 621 -2.61 -0.25 -15.59
C THR A 621 -1.51 -1.30 -15.65
N GLU A 622 -1.36 -1.94 -16.81
CA GLU A 622 -0.26 -2.89 -17.03
C GLU A 622 1.08 -2.17 -17.02
N THR A 623 2.08 -2.85 -16.48
CA THR A 623 3.47 -2.43 -16.66
C THR A 623 3.96 -2.81 -18.06
N ASP A 624 5.00 -2.11 -18.56
CA ASP A 624 5.62 -2.43 -19.84
C ASP A 624 6.08 -3.90 -19.92
N ASP A 625 6.54 -4.45 -18.79
CA ASP A 625 6.96 -5.85 -18.69
C ASP A 625 5.78 -6.82 -18.75
N GLN A 626 4.62 -6.50 -18.19
CA GLN A 626 3.41 -7.30 -18.33
C GLN A 626 2.91 -7.31 -19.77
N LEU A 627 2.91 -6.16 -20.43
CA LEU A 627 2.50 -6.05 -21.84
C LEU A 627 3.44 -6.84 -22.73
N ARG A 628 4.76 -6.69 -22.54
CA ARG A 628 5.78 -7.43 -23.28
C ARG A 628 5.63 -8.92 -23.06
N SER A 629 5.54 -9.39 -21.81
CA SER A 629 5.38 -10.80 -21.48
C SER A 629 4.11 -11.40 -22.07
N THR A 630 2.99 -10.66 -22.03
CA THR A 630 1.73 -11.10 -22.66
C THR A 630 1.88 -11.24 -24.15
N ALA A 631 2.51 -10.28 -24.83
CA ALA A 631 2.73 -10.34 -26.28
C ALA A 631 3.63 -11.52 -26.66
N GLU A 632 4.70 -11.77 -25.91
CA GLU A 632 5.61 -12.90 -26.14
C GLU A 632 4.91 -14.25 -25.93
N ILE A 633 4.10 -14.40 -24.87
CA ILE A 633 3.32 -15.62 -24.61
C ILE A 633 2.33 -15.88 -25.74
N LYS A 634 1.63 -14.85 -26.20
CA LYS A 634 0.70 -14.98 -27.32
C LYS A 634 1.41 -15.39 -28.61
N ALA A 635 2.56 -14.81 -28.90
CA ALA A 635 3.37 -15.18 -30.07
C ALA A 635 3.82 -16.65 -30.00
N ASP A 636 4.22 -17.13 -28.82
CA ASP A 636 4.56 -18.54 -28.62
C ASP A 636 3.34 -19.46 -28.80
N MET A 637 2.17 -19.07 -28.28
CA MET A 637 0.93 -19.83 -28.43
C MET A 637 0.45 -19.90 -29.90
N GLU A 638 0.71 -18.86 -30.68
CA GLU A 638 0.39 -18.79 -32.12
C GLU A 638 1.39 -19.58 -33.00
N SER A 639 2.48 -20.04 -32.38
CA SER A 639 3.48 -20.85 -33.06
C SER A 639 3.07 -22.33 -33.10
N ILE A 640 3.53 -23.06 -34.13
CA ILE A 640 3.34 -24.53 -34.24
C ILE A 640 4.16 -25.28 -33.18
N LYS A 641 5.18 -24.66 -32.61
CA LYS A 641 6.02 -25.26 -31.55
C LYS A 641 5.27 -25.21 -30.22
N PRO A 642 5.27 -26.30 -29.42
CA PRO A 642 4.74 -26.24 -28.06
C PRO A 642 5.48 -25.18 -27.23
N MET A 643 4.72 -24.29 -26.61
CA MET A 643 5.29 -23.26 -25.72
C MET A 643 5.87 -23.89 -24.46
N ASP A 644 7.10 -23.46 -24.10
CA ASP A 644 7.71 -23.73 -22.80
C ASP A 644 8.35 -22.42 -22.30
N ARG A 645 7.62 -21.69 -21.47
CA ARG A 645 8.00 -20.33 -21.06
C ARG A 645 7.98 -20.18 -19.56
N LEU A 646 9.05 -19.63 -19.02
CA LEU A 646 9.17 -19.22 -17.62
C LEU A 646 8.85 -17.72 -17.49
N LEU A 647 7.81 -17.39 -16.72
CA LEU A 647 7.46 -16.01 -16.37
C LEU A 647 8.04 -15.67 -15.00
N VAL A 648 9.04 -14.78 -14.96
CA VAL A 648 9.71 -14.36 -13.73
C VAL A 648 9.25 -12.97 -13.33
N GLY A 649 8.93 -12.80 -12.07
CA GLY A 649 8.53 -11.50 -11.52
C GLY A 649 8.35 -11.59 -10.01
N ASP A 650 8.48 -10.47 -9.31
CA ASP A 650 8.30 -10.38 -7.86
C ASP A 650 6.86 -10.72 -7.43
N VAL A 651 6.66 -10.98 -6.14
CA VAL A 651 5.32 -11.22 -5.56
C VAL A 651 4.48 -9.95 -5.67
N GLY A 652 3.22 -10.10 -6.08
CA GLY A 652 2.29 -8.97 -6.24
C GLY A 652 2.37 -8.21 -7.58
N TYR A 653 3.31 -8.56 -8.47
CA TYR A 653 3.47 -7.89 -9.79
C TYR A 653 2.55 -8.44 -10.90
N GLY A 654 1.47 -9.12 -10.53
CA GLY A 654 0.41 -9.50 -11.46
C GLY A 654 0.75 -10.62 -12.44
N LYS A 655 1.71 -11.52 -12.13
CA LYS A 655 2.01 -12.73 -12.92
C LYS A 655 0.75 -13.54 -13.24
N THR A 656 -0.16 -13.63 -12.28
CA THR A 656 -1.42 -14.34 -12.42
C THR A 656 -2.31 -13.76 -13.52
N GLU A 657 -2.37 -12.43 -13.67
CA GLU A 657 -3.15 -11.80 -14.76
C GLU A 657 -2.57 -12.14 -16.13
N VAL A 658 -1.25 -12.16 -16.28
CA VAL A 658 -0.60 -12.57 -17.53
C VAL A 658 -0.96 -14.03 -17.87
N ALA A 659 -0.97 -14.92 -16.86
CA ALA A 659 -1.41 -16.29 -17.02
C ALA A 659 -2.90 -16.40 -17.38
N MET A 660 -3.78 -15.58 -16.78
CA MET A 660 -5.21 -15.57 -17.09
C MET A 660 -5.48 -15.16 -18.55
N ARG A 661 -4.71 -14.25 -19.12
CA ARG A 661 -4.81 -13.87 -20.54
C ARG A 661 -4.47 -15.04 -21.49
N ALA A 662 -3.44 -15.80 -21.13
CA ALA A 662 -3.09 -17.03 -21.86
C ALA A 662 -4.17 -18.11 -21.72
N ILE A 663 -4.73 -18.28 -20.52
CA ILE A 663 -5.84 -19.21 -20.26
C ILE A 663 -7.05 -18.82 -21.11
N PHE A 664 -7.42 -17.54 -21.12
CA PHE A 664 -8.55 -17.05 -21.90
C PHE A 664 -8.39 -17.38 -23.39
N LYS A 665 -7.21 -17.12 -23.95
CA LYS A 665 -6.88 -17.45 -25.34
C LYS A 665 -7.04 -18.95 -25.63
N ALA A 666 -6.60 -19.80 -24.70
CA ALA A 666 -6.73 -21.26 -24.87
C ALA A 666 -8.17 -21.75 -24.81
N VAL A 667 -8.96 -21.28 -23.80
CA VAL A 667 -10.33 -21.77 -23.63
C VAL A 667 -11.30 -21.20 -24.67
N GLN A 668 -11.02 -20.02 -25.20
CA GLN A 668 -11.81 -19.41 -26.27
C GLN A 668 -11.79 -20.23 -27.56
N GLU A 669 -10.71 -20.96 -27.84
CA GLU A 669 -10.58 -21.85 -28.94
C GLU A 669 -11.04 -23.30 -28.63
N GLY A 670 -11.73 -23.48 -27.50
CA GLY A 670 -12.28 -24.77 -27.08
C GLY A 670 -11.27 -25.76 -26.53
N LYS A 671 -10.05 -25.29 -26.20
CA LYS A 671 -9.03 -26.07 -25.47
C LYS A 671 -9.26 -26.00 -23.98
N GLN A 672 -8.83 -27.03 -23.26
CA GLN A 672 -8.86 -27.03 -21.81
C GLN A 672 -7.56 -26.44 -21.25
N ALA A 673 -7.64 -25.69 -20.14
CA ALA A 673 -6.51 -25.18 -19.42
C ALA A 673 -6.40 -25.79 -18.02
N ALA A 674 -5.19 -26.12 -17.58
CA ALA A 674 -4.90 -26.60 -16.25
C ALA A 674 -4.01 -25.61 -15.50
N PHE A 675 -4.38 -25.30 -14.24
CA PHE A 675 -3.62 -24.42 -13.36
C PHE A 675 -3.13 -25.22 -12.13
N LEU A 676 -1.86 -25.53 -12.10
CA LEU A 676 -1.22 -26.35 -11.07
C LEU A 676 -0.58 -25.46 -10.02
N VAL A 677 -0.90 -25.69 -8.74
CA VAL A 677 -0.37 -24.95 -7.59
C VAL A 677 0.08 -25.88 -6.47
N PRO A 678 1.07 -25.50 -5.63
CA PRO A 678 1.63 -26.40 -4.62
C PRO A 678 0.75 -26.63 -3.41
N THR A 679 -0.13 -25.69 -3.06
CA THR A 679 -0.93 -25.76 -1.83
C THR A 679 -2.44 -25.62 -2.09
N THR A 680 -3.24 -26.19 -1.20
CA THR A 680 -4.70 -26.12 -1.28
C THR A 680 -5.24 -24.70 -1.04
N ILE A 681 -4.52 -23.88 -0.28
CA ILE A 681 -4.89 -22.47 -0.03
C ILE A 681 -4.73 -21.68 -1.32
N LEU A 682 -3.58 -21.82 -1.99
CA LEU A 682 -3.34 -21.15 -3.27
C LEU A 682 -4.35 -21.64 -4.34
N ALA A 683 -4.68 -22.92 -4.36
CA ALA A 683 -5.70 -23.44 -5.28
C ALA A 683 -7.07 -22.77 -5.06
N GLN A 684 -7.45 -22.53 -3.81
CA GLN A 684 -8.70 -21.84 -3.49
C GLN A 684 -8.63 -20.36 -3.89
N GLN A 685 -7.54 -19.66 -3.60
CA GLN A 685 -7.36 -18.25 -3.97
C GLN A 685 -7.39 -18.04 -5.50
N HIS A 686 -6.68 -18.89 -6.26
CA HIS A 686 -6.73 -18.81 -7.72
C HIS A 686 -8.10 -19.18 -8.27
N TYR A 687 -8.80 -20.14 -7.65
CA TYR A 687 -10.16 -20.48 -8.05
C TYR A 687 -11.10 -19.28 -7.89
N GLU A 688 -11.05 -18.59 -6.77
CA GLU A 688 -11.86 -17.40 -6.53
C GLU A 688 -11.49 -16.27 -7.49
N SER A 689 -10.20 -16.00 -7.67
CA SER A 689 -9.71 -14.96 -8.59
C SER A 689 -10.09 -15.22 -10.04
N LEU A 690 -9.93 -16.49 -10.52
CA LEU A 690 -10.34 -16.87 -11.89
C LEU A 690 -11.86 -16.81 -12.03
N THR A 691 -12.62 -17.33 -11.06
CA THR A 691 -14.09 -17.28 -11.12
C THR A 691 -14.58 -15.83 -11.22
N GLN A 692 -14.03 -14.91 -10.42
CA GLN A 692 -14.38 -13.51 -10.50
C GLN A 692 -13.97 -12.87 -11.83
N ARG A 693 -12.78 -13.19 -12.35
CA ARG A 693 -12.23 -12.61 -13.57
C ARG A 693 -12.94 -13.08 -14.82
N PHE A 694 -13.49 -14.31 -14.80
CA PHE A 694 -14.19 -14.96 -15.90
C PHE A 694 -15.71 -14.94 -15.74
N GLU A 695 -16.27 -14.23 -14.75
CA GLU A 695 -17.70 -14.24 -14.41
C GLU A 695 -18.62 -13.87 -15.59
N GLU A 696 -18.17 -12.98 -16.47
CA GLU A 696 -18.94 -12.52 -17.63
C GLU A 696 -18.83 -13.47 -18.86
N TYR A 697 -18.05 -14.56 -18.75
CA TYR A 697 -17.79 -15.47 -19.87
C TYR A 697 -18.34 -16.87 -19.58
N PRO A 698 -18.81 -17.58 -20.59
CA PRO A 698 -19.49 -18.90 -20.44
C PRO A 698 -18.49 -20.06 -20.26
N PHE A 699 -17.46 -19.90 -19.41
CA PHE A 699 -16.47 -20.95 -19.16
C PHE A 699 -16.67 -21.61 -17.80
N GLU A 700 -16.62 -22.94 -17.76
CA GLU A 700 -16.75 -23.69 -16.51
C GLU A 700 -15.41 -23.94 -15.86
N ILE A 701 -15.29 -23.51 -14.59
CA ILE A 701 -14.06 -23.60 -13.80
C ILE A 701 -14.21 -24.67 -12.71
N GLY A 702 -13.36 -25.68 -12.75
CA GLY A 702 -13.34 -26.78 -11.79
C GLY A 702 -12.19 -26.67 -10.79
N LEU A 703 -12.42 -27.08 -9.54
CA LEU A 703 -11.40 -27.11 -8.48
C LEU A 703 -11.16 -28.54 -7.99
N LEU A 704 -9.90 -29.01 -8.10
CA LEU A 704 -9.44 -30.31 -7.58
C LEU A 704 -8.55 -30.10 -6.34
N SER A 705 -9.16 -30.00 -5.15
CA SER A 705 -8.44 -29.82 -3.90
C SER A 705 -9.08 -30.63 -2.75
N ARG A 706 -8.37 -30.74 -1.61
CA ARG A 706 -8.89 -31.43 -0.41
C ARG A 706 -10.12 -30.74 0.20
N PHE A 707 -10.38 -29.49 -0.14
CA PHE A 707 -11.55 -28.75 0.34
C PHE A 707 -12.83 -29.13 -0.39
N ARG A 708 -12.76 -29.88 -1.51
CA ARG A 708 -13.91 -30.40 -2.22
C ARG A 708 -14.27 -31.79 -1.75
N THR A 709 -15.58 -32.04 -1.64
CA THR A 709 -16.08 -33.38 -1.30
C THR A 709 -15.73 -34.36 -2.42
N LYS A 710 -15.70 -35.67 -2.12
CA LYS A 710 -15.41 -36.69 -3.09
C LYS A 710 -16.38 -36.63 -4.28
N LYS A 711 -17.67 -36.39 -4.01
CA LYS A 711 -18.70 -36.23 -5.06
C LYS A 711 -18.38 -35.05 -6.00
N GLN A 712 -18.01 -33.90 -5.45
CA GLN A 712 -17.64 -32.73 -6.25
C GLN A 712 -16.37 -32.98 -7.08
N GLN A 713 -15.39 -33.69 -6.53
CA GLN A 713 -14.20 -34.08 -7.30
C GLN A 713 -14.54 -35.02 -8.42
N ASP A 714 -15.41 -36.05 -8.20
CA ASP A 714 -15.85 -37.00 -9.22
C ASP A 714 -16.64 -36.29 -10.34
N GLU A 715 -17.49 -35.32 -10.00
CA GLU A 715 -18.21 -34.45 -10.94
C GLU A 715 -17.24 -33.63 -11.80
N THR A 716 -16.26 -32.99 -11.18
CA THR A 716 -15.21 -32.21 -11.88
C THR A 716 -14.39 -33.13 -12.81
N LEU A 717 -13.98 -34.32 -12.35
CA LEU A 717 -13.25 -35.28 -13.16
C LEU A 717 -14.07 -35.77 -14.38
N ALA A 718 -15.35 -36.01 -14.18
CA ALA A 718 -16.25 -36.37 -15.27
C ALA A 718 -16.40 -35.21 -16.27
N GLY A 719 -16.47 -33.97 -15.80
CA GLY A 719 -16.51 -32.75 -16.62
C GLY A 719 -15.24 -32.54 -17.43
N ILE A 720 -14.05 -32.72 -16.83
CA ILE A 720 -12.77 -32.65 -17.53
C ILE A 720 -12.70 -33.67 -18.67
N ARG A 721 -13.10 -34.93 -18.40
CA ARG A 721 -13.08 -36.00 -19.38
C ARG A 721 -14.05 -35.76 -20.52
N LYS A 722 -15.17 -35.12 -20.27
CA LYS A 722 -16.20 -34.80 -21.29
C LYS A 722 -15.91 -33.50 -22.03
N GLY A 723 -14.94 -32.68 -21.57
CA GLY A 723 -14.67 -31.35 -22.11
C GLY A 723 -15.73 -30.32 -21.75
N THR A 724 -16.48 -30.49 -20.64
CA THR A 724 -17.46 -29.53 -20.14
C THR A 724 -16.89 -28.64 -19.02
N VAL A 725 -15.72 -28.98 -18.53
CA VAL A 725 -14.91 -28.10 -17.64
C VAL A 725 -13.76 -27.57 -18.48
N ASP A 726 -13.72 -26.26 -18.66
CA ASP A 726 -12.76 -25.58 -19.54
C ASP A 726 -11.44 -25.29 -18.79
N ILE A 727 -11.55 -24.91 -17.53
CA ILE A 727 -10.39 -24.55 -16.69
C ILE A 727 -10.42 -25.41 -15.44
N VAL A 728 -9.31 -26.06 -15.12
CA VAL A 728 -9.16 -26.81 -13.88
C VAL A 728 -8.01 -26.29 -13.04
N ILE A 729 -8.29 -25.98 -11.78
CA ILE A 729 -7.31 -25.53 -10.81
C ILE A 729 -7.12 -26.61 -9.76
N GLY A 730 -5.89 -26.85 -9.35
CA GLY A 730 -5.66 -27.80 -8.25
C GLY A 730 -4.19 -28.02 -7.94
N THR A 731 -3.98 -28.90 -6.95
CA THR A 731 -2.66 -29.27 -6.49
C THR A 731 -2.16 -30.52 -7.25
N HIS A 732 -1.17 -31.20 -6.72
CA HIS A 732 -0.65 -32.49 -7.26
C HIS A 732 -1.76 -33.48 -7.67
N ARG A 733 -3.00 -33.29 -7.22
CA ARG A 733 -4.17 -34.09 -7.60
C ARG A 733 -4.44 -34.04 -9.10
N ILE A 734 -4.13 -32.93 -9.77
CA ILE A 734 -4.26 -32.79 -11.24
C ILE A 734 -3.34 -33.78 -11.98
N LEU A 735 -2.19 -34.12 -11.41
CA LEU A 735 -1.19 -35.00 -11.98
C LEU A 735 -1.52 -36.48 -11.80
N SER A 736 -2.63 -36.83 -11.15
CA SER A 736 -3.00 -38.23 -10.89
C SER A 736 -3.50 -38.90 -12.17
N LYS A 737 -3.25 -40.21 -12.31
CA LYS A 737 -3.54 -41.00 -13.52
C LYS A 737 -5.02 -41.05 -13.92
N ASP A 738 -5.94 -40.79 -13.02
CA ASP A 738 -7.38 -40.76 -13.21
C ASP A 738 -7.90 -39.44 -13.78
N VAL A 739 -7.07 -38.40 -13.80
CA VAL A 739 -7.36 -37.11 -14.44
C VAL A 739 -7.02 -37.22 -15.93
N VAL A 740 -8.03 -37.29 -16.75
CA VAL A 740 -7.90 -37.40 -18.19
C VAL A 740 -8.59 -36.21 -18.84
N PHE A 741 -7.81 -35.35 -19.50
CA PHE A 741 -8.34 -34.22 -20.25
C PHE A 741 -8.89 -34.66 -21.60
N ALA A 742 -9.97 -34.02 -22.05
CA ALA A 742 -10.49 -34.23 -23.39
C ALA A 742 -9.58 -33.61 -24.45
N ASP A 743 -9.15 -32.37 -24.22
CA ASP A 743 -8.26 -31.64 -25.14
C ASP A 743 -7.48 -30.52 -24.36
N LEU A 744 -6.43 -30.92 -23.68
CA LEU A 744 -5.58 -29.98 -22.91
C LEU A 744 -4.72 -29.15 -23.86
N GLY A 745 -4.90 -27.81 -23.86
CA GLY A 745 -4.13 -26.87 -24.67
C GLY A 745 -3.09 -26.06 -23.90
N LEU A 746 -3.32 -25.83 -22.59
CA LEU A 746 -2.41 -25.01 -21.78
C LEU A 746 -2.27 -25.59 -20.37
N LEU A 747 -1.03 -25.66 -19.89
CA LEU A 747 -0.71 -25.93 -18.50
C LEU A 747 0.01 -24.72 -17.90
N VAL A 748 -0.53 -24.15 -16.84
CA VAL A 748 0.10 -23.11 -16.01
C VAL A 748 0.57 -23.74 -14.71
N VAL A 749 1.82 -23.52 -14.34
CA VAL A 749 2.39 -23.97 -13.07
C VAL A 749 2.82 -22.75 -12.26
N ASP A 750 2.21 -22.56 -11.10
CA ASP A 750 2.57 -21.48 -10.18
C ASP A 750 3.43 -22.00 -9.03
N GLU A 751 4.41 -21.18 -8.58
CA GLU A 751 5.38 -21.56 -7.54
C GLU A 751 6.13 -22.87 -7.88
N GLU A 752 6.63 -22.97 -9.10
CA GLU A 752 7.26 -24.18 -9.66
C GLU A 752 8.40 -24.72 -8.80
N GLN A 753 9.13 -23.87 -8.06
CA GLN A 753 10.22 -24.26 -7.17
C GLN A 753 9.77 -25.18 -6.01
N ARG A 754 8.47 -25.26 -5.73
CA ARG A 754 7.89 -26.14 -4.70
C ARG A 754 7.54 -27.53 -5.23
N PHE A 755 7.63 -27.74 -6.53
CA PHE A 755 7.47 -29.05 -7.15
C PHE A 755 8.84 -29.74 -7.24
N GLY A 756 8.89 -31.02 -6.82
CA GLY A 756 10.12 -31.81 -6.91
C GLY A 756 10.45 -32.26 -8.35
N VAL A 757 11.67 -32.77 -8.55
CA VAL A 757 12.18 -33.22 -9.84
C VAL A 757 11.48 -34.53 -10.34
N LYS A 758 10.58 -35.13 -9.56
CA LYS A 758 9.89 -36.37 -9.91
C LYS A 758 8.44 -36.13 -10.32
#